data_bd7380d079476cc7b3154374e505b75a
#
_entry.id   bd7380d079476cc7b3154374e505b75a
#
_cell.length_a   1.000
_cell.length_b   1.000
_cell.length_c   1.000
_cell.angle_alpha   90.00
_cell.angle_beta   90.00
_cell.angle_gamma   90.00
#
_symmetry.space_group_name_H-M   'P 1'
#
loop_
_entity.id
_entity.type
_entity.pdbx_description
1 polymer ?
#
loop_
_entity_poly.entity_id
_entity_poly.type
_entity_poly.pdbx_seq_one_letter_code
_entity_poly.pdbx_strand_id
1 'polypeptide(L)'
;MKRTLFLLILFYCPLFIKAQDKNYWQQQVNYKIDVTLNDANHTLDGYVKMDYFNNSPDTLRFIWIHLWSNAYKNDRTAFSDKMLENGSTDFYFSNEDKKGYVNRLDFKVNNTTAQTTDHPQHQDIIKLILPQPLAPKSICKIETPFHVKLPYYFSRGGHIDQSYQIVQWYPKPAVYDTKGWHPMPYLDQGEFYSEFGNFEVQITLPKNYVVAATGNLEEQTEKDWLLKRKVFNRDDYLKTRKKNEKNKIKESTIPSAAASKTLHYTQTNVHDFAWFADKRLSVKADTLQLPSGKTISVYAFYFAENTAIWTKSISFIKQAILTKSKWLGEYPYDVVSVVEDEKGGGGMEYPTITYLSSGESEKDLDFVINHEVGHNWFYGILASHERTHPWMDEGMNTYYDNRYELKYYDNMSSPVKSTFINKRVPGNESKMILQSIVKAKRDQPIETVSEKFNEINYNSIAYTKAGEWLTILEKELGRDLFDSCMREYYRRWSFKHPYPEDFKKVMEEVSGKNLDAAFSLLNKKGNLVNTTTKKDIRFSTFFNFKDTDKYNYIFAAPVIGTNKYDRLMFGVLLHNYTLPAAKFQFFLAPLYATGSKQFNGIGALNYHWYPDHIFQKIEIGLNGSRFSSNHSLDTTGKKIFETFYKAVPFIKFHFRHGYKSSLSSWIDIRHFTIGENQFTNYKYKTGSDSAFTYPTAFKTSSRYINQFS
;
A
#
# COMPACT_ATOMS: atom_id res chain seq x y z
N MET A 1 -16.88 74.55 37.50
CA MET A 1 -15.62 73.77 37.24
C MET A 1 -15.95 72.31 37.15
N LYS A 2 -16.09 71.74 35.95
CA LYS A 2 -16.30 70.30 35.71
C LYS A 2 -14.95 69.66 35.33
N ARG A 3 -14.47 68.72 36.15
CA ARG A 3 -13.26 67.94 35.87
C ARG A 3 -13.66 66.67 35.05
N THR A 4 -13.18 66.60 33.80
CA THR A 4 -13.35 65.46 32.94
C THR A 4 -12.22 64.51 33.23
N LEU A 5 -12.53 63.23 33.62
CA LEU A 5 -11.61 62.19 33.89
C LEU A 5 -11.41 61.38 32.57
N PHE A 6 -10.20 61.36 31.99
CA PHE A 6 -9.84 60.56 30.84
C PHE A 6 -9.41 59.17 31.34
N LEU A 7 -10.19 58.15 31.03
CA LEU A 7 -9.84 56.75 31.25
C LEU A 7 -8.98 56.29 30.07
N LEU A 8 -7.68 56.02 30.31
CA LEU A 8 -6.80 55.33 29.38
C LEU A 8 -7.12 53.83 29.46
N ILE A 9 -7.77 53.28 28.44
CA ILE A 9 -7.90 51.81 28.25
C ILE A 9 -6.64 51.32 27.58
N LEU A 10 -5.76 50.70 28.35
CA LEU A 10 -4.62 49.93 27.87
C LEU A 10 -5.16 48.64 27.21
N PHE A 11 -5.11 48.57 25.89
CA PHE A 11 -5.29 47.33 25.16
C PHE A 11 -4.11 46.39 25.47
N TYR A 12 -4.34 45.42 26.33
CA TYR A 12 -3.45 44.28 26.51
C TYR A 12 -3.60 43.36 25.29
N CYS A 13 -2.75 43.56 24.30
CA CYS A 13 -2.58 42.58 23.23
C CYS A 13 -1.72 41.44 23.80
N PRO A 14 -2.25 40.20 23.98
CA PRO A 14 -1.40 39.11 24.39
C PRO A 14 -0.48 38.80 23.23
N LEU A 15 0.78 39.21 23.36
CA LEU A 15 1.87 38.65 22.56
C LEU A 15 1.93 37.17 22.88
N PHE A 16 1.33 36.32 22.02
CA PHE A 16 1.55 34.91 22.03
C PHE A 16 3.03 34.68 21.67
N ILE A 17 3.87 34.63 22.69
CA ILE A 17 5.23 34.16 22.59
C ILE A 17 5.10 32.68 22.17
N LYS A 18 5.50 32.37 20.94
CA LYS A 18 5.69 30.98 20.50
C LYS A 18 6.67 30.35 21.51
N ALA A 19 6.17 29.47 22.35
CA ALA A 19 7.03 28.60 23.14
C ALA A 19 7.67 27.62 22.14
N GLN A 20 8.76 28.04 21.55
CA GLN A 20 9.64 27.17 20.79
C GLN A 20 10.29 26.24 21.82
N ASP A 21 10.16 24.92 21.63
CA ASP A 21 10.87 23.94 22.46
C ASP A 21 12.35 24.33 22.41
N LYS A 22 12.94 24.72 23.54
CA LYS A 22 14.28 25.33 23.59
C LYS A 22 15.38 24.44 23.02
N ASN A 23 15.10 23.18 22.73
CA ASN A 23 16.03 22.17 22.25
C ASN A 23 15.77 21.70 20.80
N TYR A 24 14.70 22.12 20.12
CA TYR A 24 14.44 21.68 18.74
C TYR A 24 15.29 22.45 17.73
N TRP A 25 15.94 21.72 16.85
CA TRP A 25 16.63 22.23 15.68
C TRP A 25 16.50 21.23 14.54
N GLN A 26 16.59 21.68 13.33
CA GLN A 26 16.68 20.90 12.10
C GLN A 26 17.60 21.61 11.12
N GLN A 27 18.20 20.87 10.22
CA GLN A 27 18.99 21.45 9.13
C GLN A 27 18.08 22.09 8.10
N GLN A 28 18.66 22.82 7.16
CA GLN A 28 17.98 23.33 5.97
C GLN A 28 18.90 23.14 4.77
N VAL A 29 18.34 22.75 3.64
CA VAL A 29 19.11 22.58 2.40
C VAL A 29 18.38 23.24 1.25
N ASN A 30 18.93 24.34 0.70
CA ASN A 30 18.38 24.96 -0.50
C ASN A 30 19.08 24.41 -1.73
N TYR A 31 18.30 24.19 -2.78
CA TYR A 31 18.77 23.56 -4.00
C TYR A 31 18.59 24.47 -5.23
N LYS A 32 19.65 24.51 -6.05
CA LYS A 32 19.55 24.99 -7.43
C LYS A 32 20.04 23.88 -8.35
N ILE A 33 19.17 23.41 -9.25
CA ILE A 33 19.44 22.25 -10.09
C ILE A 33 19.16 22.61 -11.55
N ASP A 34 20.16 22.38 -12.41
CA ASP A 34 20.03 22.39 -13.86
C ASP A 34 20.08 20.96 -14.36
N VAL A 35 19.08 20.51 -15.14
CA VAL A 35 19.02 19.12 -15.64
C VAL A 35 18.53 19.07 -17.08
N THR A 36 19.13 18.19 -17.87
CA THR A 36 18.73 17.90 -19.25
C THR A 36 18.36 16.43 -19.41
N LEU A 37 17.19 16.18 -19.96
CA LEU A 37 16.73 14.83 -20.33
C LEU A 37 17.22 14.48 -21.74
N ASN A 38 17.94 13.38 -21.86
CA ASN A 38 18.18 12.69 -23.12
C ASN A 38 17.20 11.51 -23.24
N ASP A 39 16.12 11.71 -23.96
CA ASP A 39 15.06 10.72 -24.10
C ASP A 39 15.34 9.60 -25.12
N ALA A 40 16.43 9.70 -25.86
CA ALA A 40 16.92 8.62 -26.71
C ALA A 40 17.71 7.57 -25.93
N ASN A 41 18.41 7.99 -24.87
CA ASN A 41 19.26 7.15 -24.04
C ASN A 41 18.68 6.92 -22.63
N HIS A 42 17.54 7.53 -22.32
CA HIS A 42 16.90 7.52 -20.99
C HIS A 42 17.87 7.96 -19.88
N THR A 43 18.53 9.12 -20.09
CA THR A 43 19.51 9.65 -19.14
C THR A 43 19.23 11.11 -18.79
N LEU A 44 19.70 11.50 -17.61
CA LEU A 44 19.75 12.87 -17.14
C LEU A 44 21.20 13.31 -17.00
N ASP A 45 21.54 14.46 -17.54
CA ASP A 45 22.78 15.16 -17.24
C ASP A 45 22.45 16.43 -16.46
N GLY A 46 23.02 16.58 -15.27
CA GLY A 46 22.66 17.69 -14.40
C GLY A 46 23.83 18.26 -13.60
N TYR A 47 23.55 19.38 -12.97
CA TYR A 47 24.41 20.05 -12.03
C TYR A 47 23.58 20.53 -10.85
N VAL A 48 23.98 20.17 -9.62
CA VAL A 48 23.31 20.58 -8.40
C VAL A 48 24.20 21.46 -7.54
N LYS A 49 23.63 22.56 -7.04
CA LYS A 49 24.19 23.42 -6.00
C LYS A 49 23.30 23.38 -4.79
N MET A 50 23.89 23.15 -3.64
CA MET A 50 23.20 23.06 -2.34
C MET A 50 23.79 24.05 -1.36
N ASP A 51 22.97 24.90 -0.76
CA ASP A 51 23.34 25.66 0.42
C ASP A 51 22.89 24.87 1.64
N TYR A 52 23.85 24.26 2.35
CA TYR A 52 23.61 23.43 3.54
C TYR A 52 23.81 24.27 4.80
N PHE A 53 22.75 24.43 5.60
CA PHE A 53 22.74 25.20 6.85
C PHE A 53 22.88 24.24 8.03
N ASN A 54 23.98 24.36 8.76
CA ASN A 54 24.17 23.62 10.00
C ASN A 54 23.48 24.33 11.15
N ASN A 55 22.21 24.01 11.42
CA ASN A 55 21.45 24.57 12.54
C ASN A 55 21.64 23.81 13.85
N SER A 56 22.39 22.70 13.84
CA SER A 56 22.70 21.93 15.04
C SER A 56 23.67 22.65 15.97
N PRO A 57 23.78 22.21 17.23
CA PRO A 57 24.85 22.66 18.16
C PRO A 57 26.22 22.04 17.83
N ASP A 58 26.29 21.10 16.88
CA ASP A 58 27.48 20.30 16.60
C ASP A 58 28.31 20.87 15.46
N THR A 59 29.62 20.63 15.51
CA THR A 59 30.54 20.88 14.40
C THR A 59 30.57 19.66 13.47
N LEU A 60 30.08 19.79 12.24
CA LEU A 60 30.03 18.71 11.27
C LEU A 60 31.36 18.58 10.52
N ARG A 61 31.88 17.34 10.44
CA ARG A 61 33.10 17.00 9.68
C ARG A 61 32.82 16.27 8.39
N PHE A 62 31.62 15.78 8.22
CA PHE A 62 31.13 15.09 7.03
C PHE A 62 29.61 15.28 6.91
N ILE A 63 29.08 14.99 5.74
CA ILE A 63 27.64 14.91 5.45
C ILE A 63 27.38 13.58 4.76
N TRP A 64 26.37 12.83 5.17
CA TRP A 64 25.88 11.68 4.42
C TRP A 64 25.07 12.17 3.22
N ILE A 65 25.32 11.61 2.05
CA ILE A 65 24.62 11.92 0.80
C ILE A 65 23.92 10.67 0.28
N HIS A 66 22.64 10.76 0.06
CA HIS A 66 21.85 9.75 -0.64
C HIS A 66 22.08 9.87 -2.16
N LEU A 67 22.34 8.73 -2.78
CA LEU A 67 22.46 8.54 -4.23
C LEU A 67 21.43 7.49 -4.66
N TRP A 68 20.15 7.73 -4.36
CA TRP A 68 19.09 6.72 -4.41
C TRP A 68 18.90 6.08 -5.79
N SER A 69 19.29 6.75 -6.90
CA SER A 69 19.34 6.11 -8.22
C SER A 69 20.26 4.87 -8.26
N ASN A 70 21.26 4.78 -7.37
CA ASN A 70 22.14 3.61 -7.27
C ASN A 70 21.47 2.36 -6.64
N ALA A 71 20.28 2.50 -6.08
CA ALA A 71 19.47 1.34 -5.65
C ALA A 71 19.13 0.41 -6.83
N TYR A 72 19.07 0.98 -8.05
CA TYR A 72 18.79 0.25 -9.28
C TYR A 72 20.06 -0.19 -10.04
N LYS A 73 21.25 -0.06 -9.43
CA LYS A 73 22.53 -0.29 -10.11
C LYS A 73 22.78 -1.76 -10.44
N ASN A 74 22.40 -2.65 -9.54
CA ASN A 74 22.59 -4.10 -9.68
C ASN A 74 21.68 -4.86 -8.70
N ASP A 75 21.75 -6.20 -8.73
CA ASP A 75 20.97 -7.12 -7.91
C ASP A 75 21.44 -7.27 -6.44
N ARG A 76 22.47 -6.51 -6.01
CA ARG A 76 23.07 -6.58 -4.65
C ARG A 76 22.75 -5.33 -3.81
N THR A 77 21.67 -4.66 -4.08
CA THR A 77 21.23 -3.47 -3.36
C THR A 77 20.15 -3.83 -2.34
N ALA A 78 19.98 -3.00 -1.31
CA ALA A 78 18.91 -3.17 -0.34
C ALA A 78 17.51 -3.20 -0.99
N PHE A 79 17.34 -2.43 -2.08
CA PHE A 79 16.14 -2.45 -2.90
C PHE A 79 15.89 -3.82 -3.53
N SER A 80 16.90 -4.41 -4.19
CA SER A 80 16.80 -5.75 -4.78
C SER A 80 16.43 -6.81 -3.74
N ASP A 81 17.11 -6.78 -2.58
CA ASP A 81 16.83 -7.72 -1.49
C ASP A 81 15.40 -7.57 -0.98
N LYS A 82 14.91 -6.32 -0.84
CA LYS A 82 13.54 -6.07 -0.36
C LYS A 82 12.48 -6.53 -1.37
N MET A 83 12.70 -6.32 -2.67
CA MET A 83 11.84 -6.84 -3.72
C MET A 83 11.73 -8.37 -3.65
N LEU A 84 12.85 -9.08 -3.48
CA LEU A 84 12.87 -10.53 -3.30
C LEU A 84 12.16 -10.98 -2.01
N GLU A 85 12.35 -10.27 -0.88
CA GLU A 85 11.62 -10.53 0.37
C GLU A 85 10.09 -10.42 0.17
N ASN A 86 9.64 -9.47 -0.64
CA ASN A 86 8.23 -9.25 -0.97
C ASN A 86 7.74 -10.18 -2.10
N GLY A 87 8.59 -11.06 -2.64
CA GLY A 87 8.24 -12.06 -3.65
C GLY A 87 8.32 -11.57 -5.10
N SER A 88 8.78 -10.34 -5.35
CA SER A 88 9.03 -9.83 -6.70
C SER A 88 10.45 -10.16 -7.16
N THR A 89 10.56 -10.75 -8.35
CA THR A 89 11.84 -11.14 -8.95
C THR A 89 12.18 -10.32 -10.20
N ASP A 90 11.32 -9.40 -10.59
CA ASP A 90 11.41 -8.67 -11.86
C ASP A 90 12.68 -7.83 -11.97
N PHE A 91 13.06 -7.17 -10.87
CA PHE A 91 14.30 -6.40 -10.84
C PHE A 91 15.53 -7.30 -10.81
N TYR A 92 15.53 -8.31 -9.96
CA TYR A 92 16.68 -9.22 -9.77
C TYR A 92 17.11 -9.89 -11.09
N PHE A 93 16.16 -10.37 -11.90
CA PHE A 93 16.42 -11.00 -13.20
C PHE A 93 16.38 -10.04 -14.39
N SER A 94 16.31 -8.73 -14.15
CA SER A 94 16.30 -7.75 -15.22
C SER A 94 17.66 -7.62 -15.92
N ASN A 95 17.62 -7.27 -17.20
CA ASN A 95 18.83 -7.00 -17.98
C ASN A 95 19.46 -5.66 -17.56
N GLU A 96 20.74 -5.46 -17.89
CA GLU A 96 21.51 -4.26 -17.57
C GLU A 96 20.97 -2.98 -18.23
N ASP A 97 20.30 -3.09 -19.38
CA ASP A 97 19.64 -1.96 -20.05
C ASP A 97 18.48 -1.38 -19.24
N LYS A 98 17.81 -2.20 -18.41
CA LYS A 98 16.72 -1.81 -17.52
C LYS A 98 17.18 -1.27 -16.17
N LYS A 99 18.45 -1.44 -15.81
CA LYS A 99 19.02 -0.95 -14.55
C LYS A 99 19.38 0.53 -14.66
N GLY A 100 19.44 1.21 -13.50
CA GLY A 100 19.77 2.63 -13.40
C GLY A 100 20.87 2.91 -12.39
N TYR A 101 21.50 4.08 -12.49
CA TYR A 101 22.53 4.52 -11.55
C TYR A 101 22.75 6.02 -11.65
N VAL A 102 23.47 6.59 -10.69
CA VAL A 102 24.05 7.94 -10.75
C VAL A 102 25.57 7.86 -10.70
N ASN A 103 26.25 8.61 -11.56
CA ASN A 103 27.70 8.72 -11.61
C ASN A 103 28.17 10.12 -12.03
N ARG A 104 29.45 10.29 -12.43
CA ARG A 104 30.08 11.57 -12.79
C ARG A 104 30.03 12.62 -11.68
N LEU A 105 30.12 12.18 -10.43
CA LEU A 105 30.10 13.03 -9.26
C LEU A 105 31.50 13.62 -9.02
N ASP A 106 31.59 14.94 -8.86
CA ASP A 106 32.81 15.69 -8.52
C ASP A 106 32.44 16.76 -7.48
N PHE A 107 32.33 16.32 -6.23
CA PHE A 107 31.87 17.18 -5.14
C PHE A 107 32.90 18.27 -4.81
N LYS A 108 32.44 19.51 -4.77
CA LYS A 108 33.15 20.66 -4.22
C LYS A 108 32.36 21.23 -3.04
N VAL A 109 33.08 21.59 -1.99
CA VAL A 109 32.54 22.30 -0.83
C VAL A 109 33.25 23.63 -0.70
N ASN A 110 32.51 24.74 -0.81
CA ASN A 110 33.07 26.11 -0.85
C ASN A 110 34.19 26.24 -1.89
N ASN A 111 33.95 25.74 -3.10
CA ASN A 111 34.91 25.69 -4.25
C ASN A 111 36.17 24.81 -4.04
N THR A 112 36.25 24.06 -2.93
CA THR A 112 37.34 23.11 -2.68
C THR A 112 36.87 21.70 -2.97
N THR A 113 37.65 20.92 -3.75
CA THR A 113 37.35 19.51 -4.01
C THR A 113 37.26 18.73 -2.71
N ALA A 114 36.17 17.99 -2.52
CA ALA A 114 35.88 17.20 -1.32
C ALA A 114 35.99 15.71 -1.62
N GLN A 115 36.53 14.95 -0.66
CA GLN A 115 36.64 13.51 -0.76
C GLN A 115 35.32 12.86 -0.38
N THR A 116 35.03 11.70 -0.98
CA THR A 116 33.90 10.86 -0.63
C THR A 116 34.37 9.47 -0.25
N THR A 117 33.61 8.81 0.63
CA THR A 117 33.80 7.39 0.96
C THR A 117 32.45 6.66 0.88
N ASP A 118 32.48 5.42 0.41
CA ASP A 118 31.29 4.62 0.31
C ASP A 118 30.71 4.26 1.69
N HIS A 119 29.41 4.08 1.75
CA HIS A 119 28.78 3.51 2.93
C HIS A 119 29.10 2.01 3.01
N PRO A 120 29.42 1.46 4.19
CA PRO A 120 29.89 0.07 4.32
C PRO A 120 28.89 -1.00 3.85
N GLN A 121 27.59 -0.69 3.79
CA GLN A 121 26.53 -1.65 3.46
C GLN A 121 25.68 -1.27 2.24
N HIS A 122 25.58 0.02 1.91
CA HIS A 122 24.60 0.51 0.93
C HIS A 122 25.29 1.29 -0.20
N GLN A 123 25.13 0.82 -1.45
CA GLN A 123 25.74 1.40 -2.63
C GLN A 123 25.11 2.75 -3.07
N ASP A 124 23.94 3.05 -2.53
CA ASP A 124 23.17 4.28 -2.78
C ASP A 124 23.36 5.35 -1.70
N ILE A 125 24.42 5.22 -0.89
CA ILE A 125 24.79 6.18 0.15
C ILE A 125 26.30 6.39 0.12
N ILE A 126 26.74 7.66 0.22
CA ILE A 126 28.15 8.03 0.37
C ILE A 126 28.33 9.03 1.52
N LYS A 127 29.51 9.07 2.08
CA LYS A 127 29.94 10.08 3.03
C LYS A 127 30.78 11.13 2.32
N LEU A 128 30.34 12.39 2.32
CA LEU A 128 31.06 13.54 1.84
C LEU A 128 31.91 14.11 2.99
N ILE A 129 33.23 14.05 2.90
CA ILE A 129 34.15 14.57 3.88
C ILE A 129 34.32 16.07 3.63
N LEU A 130 34.01 16.88 4.65
CA LEU A 130 34.11 18.32 4.53
C LEU A 130 35.60 18.75 4.61
N PRO A 131 36.15 19.51 3.63
CA PRO A 131 37.52 19.98 3.65
C PRO A 131 37.85 20.86 4.88
N GLN A 132 36.84 21.58 5.36
CA GLN A 132 36.87 22.32 6.63
C GLN A 132 35.64 21.95 7.45
N PRO A 133 35.75 21.72 8.75
CA PRO A 133 34.64 21.45 9.65
C PRO A 133 33.61 22.58 9.58
N LEU A 134 32.31 22.22 9.48
CA LEU A 134 31.20 23.17 9.45
C LEU A 134 30.72 23.43 10.88
N ALA A 135 31.03 24.63 11.40
CA ALA A 135 30.65 25.03 12.72
C ALA A 135 29.11 25.16 12.91
N PRO A 136 28.59 25.15 14.13
CA PRO A 136 27.22 25.50 14.44
C PRO A 136 26.81 26.85 13.83
N LYS A 137 25.57 26.92 13.33
CA LYS A 137 24.96 28.13 12.71
C LYS A 137 25.74 28.66 11.50
N SER A 138 26.51 27.80 10.84
CA SER A 138 27.25 28.13 9.61
C SER A 138 26.63 27.47 8.38
N ILE A 139 27.05 27.95 7.21
CA ILE A 139 26.57 27.49 5.90
C ILE A 139 27.76 26.97 5.11
N CYS A 140 27.62 25.88 4.40
CA CYS A 140 28.55 25.51 3.32
C CYS A 140 27.82 25.34 1.99
N LYS A 141 28.50 25.68 0.91
CA LYS A 141 28.02 25.46 -0.45
C LYS A 141 28.59 24.16 -0.99
N ILE A 142 27.71 23.23 -1.33
CA ILE A 142 28.06 21.93 -1.89
C ILE A 142 27.61 21.93 -3.35
N GLU A 143 28.47 21.54 -4.26
CA GLU A 143 28.11 21.44 -5.67
C GLU A 143 28.72 20.22 -6.33
N THR A 144 28.02 19.63 -7.30
CA THR A 144 28.53 18.51 -8.09
C THR A 144 27.78 18.41 -9.43
N PRO A 145 28.48 18.09 -10.54
CA PRO A 145 27.81 17.52 -11.70
C PRO A 145 27.27 16.12 -11.35
N PHE A 146 26.29 15.65 -12.08
CA PHE A 146 25.82 14.28 -11.98
C PHE A 146 25.24 13.79 -13.31
N HIS A 147 25.33 12.49 -13.52
CA HIS A 147 24.70 11.80 -14.65
C HIS A 147 23.89 10.62 -14.13
N VAL A 148 22.59 10.56 -14.45
CA VAL A 148 21.70 9.49 -14.08
C VAL A 148 21.32 8.68 -15.31
N LYS A 149 21.55 7.37 -15.31
CA LYS A 149 20.84 6.43 -16.16
C LYS A 149 19.53 6.06 -15.47
N LEU A 150 18.41 6.40 -16.09
CA LEU A 150 17.10 6.09 -15.54
C LEU A 150 16.82 4.60 -15.65
N PRO A 151 16.34 3.94 -14.58
CA PRO A 151 15.93 2.55 -14.66
C PRO A 151 14.62 2.40 -15.43
N TYR A 152 14.31 1.18 -15.87
CA TYR A 152 12.93 0.83 -16.17
C TYR A 152 12.07 0.99 -14.90
N TYR A 153 10.79 1.29 -15.06
CA TYR A 153 9.87 1.55 -13.96
C TYR A 153 9.58 0.28 -13.12
N PHE A 154 10.45 -0.01 -12.15
CA PHE A 154 10.31 -1.15 -11.22
C PHE A 154 9.55 -0.79 -9.95
N SER A 155 9.72 0.45 -9.47
CA SER A 155 9.16 0.97 -8.24
C SER A 155 8.58 2.37 -8.49
N ARG A 156 8.88 3.37 -7.65
CA ARG A 156 8.32 4.73 -7.73
C ARG A 156 8.79 5.54 -8.93
N GLY A 157 10.00 5.30 -9.42
CA GLY A 157 10.61 6.11 -10.48
C GLY A 157 11.22 5.29 -11.60
N GLY A 158 11.51 5.97 -12.72
CA GLY A 158 12.11 5.40 -13.90
C GLY A 158 11.42 5.82 -15.19
N HIS A 159 11.40 4.94 -16.19
CA HIS A 159 10.72 5.19 -17.45
C HIS A 159 10.01 3.94 -17.97
N ILE A 160 8.94 4.17 -18.74
CA ILE A 160 8.31 3.20 -19.64
C ILE A 160 8.34 3.85 -21.03
N ASP A 161 9.13 3.30 -21.95
CA ASP A 161 9.43 3.96 -23.22
C ASP A 161 9.85 5.42 -22.99
N GLN A 162 9.09 6.39 -23.49
CA GLN A 162 9.33 7.83 -23.33
C GLN A 162 8.31 8.50 -22.37
N SER A 163 7.78 7.75 -21.43
CA SER A 163 7.08 8.23 -20.24
C SER A 163 8.02 8.21 -19.05
N TYR A 164 8.17 9.30 -18.35
CA TYR A 164 9.19 9.47 -17.31
C TYR A 164 8.57 9.86 -15.98
N GLN A 165 8.92 9.10 -14.93
CA GLN A 165 8.71 9.44 -13.51
C GLN A 165 10.07 9.70 -12.89
N ILE A 166 10.43 10.97 -12.74
CA ILE A 166 11.75 11.38 -12.26
C ILE A 166 11.66 11.76 -10.80
N VAL A 167 12.01 10.81 -9.95
CA VAL A 167 11.90 10.88 -8.49
C VAL A 167 13.18 10.35 -7.84
N GLN A 168 13.59 10.87 -6.72
CA GLN A 168 14.84 10.52 -6.00
C GLN A 168 16.08 10.53 -6.92
N TRP A 169 16.17 11.51 -7.82
CA TRP A 169 17.03 11.50 -8.99
C TRP A 169 18.33 12.31 -8.86
N TYR A 170 18.47 13.14 -7.84
CA TYR A 170 19.64 13.98 -7.60
C TYR A 170 20.32 13.63 -6.27
N PRO A 171 21.63 13.90 -6.10
CA PRO A 171 22.31 13.73 -4.83
C PRO A 171 21.69 14.58 -3.73
N LYS A 172 21.33 13.97 -2.59
CA LYS A 172 20.59 14.63 -1.50
C LYS A 172 21.24 14.35 -0.14
N PRO A 173 21.53 15.36 0.70
CA PRO A 173 21.98 15.16 2.08
C PRO A 173 20.94 14.38 2.89
N ALA A 174 21.43 13.45 3.72
CA ALA A 174 20.61 12.78 4.72
C ALA A 174 20.26 13.77 5.84
N VAL A 175 19.13 13.52 6.50
CA VAL A 175 18.72 14.31 7.68
C VAL A 175 19.72 14.10 8.82
N TYR A 176 20.05 15.21 9.50
CA TYR A 176 20.75 15.24 10.77
C TYR A 176 19.91 16.00 11.77
N ASP A 177 19.43 15.31 12.79
CA ASP A 177 18.57 15.85 13.84
C ASP A 177 19.06 15.49 15.25
N THR A 178 18.24 15.72 16.27
CA THR A 178 18.58 15.46 17.68
C THR A 178 18.89 13.98 17.98
N LYS A 179 18.52 13.05 17.11
CA LYS A 179 18.80 11.60 17.21
C LYS A 179 20.02 11.19 16.36
N GLY A 180 20.67 12.13 15.66
CA GLY A 180 21.86 11.92 14.85
C GLY A 180 21.60 11.90 13.35
N TRP A 181 22.48 11.25 12.60
CA TRP A 181 22.38 11.07 11.17
C TRP A 181 21.40 9.94 10.80
N HIS A 182 20.59 10.17 9.77
CA HIS A 182 19.61 9.21 9.23
C HIS A 182 19.91 8.81 7.77
N PRO A 183 21.11 8.24 7.48
CA PRO A 183 21.38 7.69 6.16
C PRO A 183 20.54 6.41 5.97
N MET A 184 19.73 6.35 4.91
CA MET A 184 18.89 5.21 4.64
C MET A 184 18.93 4.83 3.16
N PRO A 185 18.98 3.52 2.83
CA PRO A 185 18.92 3.07 1.45
C PRO A 185 17.52 3.29 0.87
N TYR A 186 17.45 3.37 -0.46
CA TYR A 186 16.18 3.33 -1.17
C TYR A 186 15.54 1.94 -1.02
N LEU A 187 14.26 1.93 -0.67
CA LEU A 187 13.41 0.74 -0.69
C LEU A 187 12.09 1.08 -1.38
N ASP A 188 11.40 0.06 -1.89
CA ASP A 188 10.04 0.18 -2.43
C ASP A 188 8.95 0.19 -1.34
N GLN A 189 9.33 -0.04 -0.10
CA GLN A 189 8.44 -0.06 1.07
C GLN A 189 8.96 0.89 2.15
N GLY A 190 8.10 1.79 2.61
CA GLY A 190 8.43 2.86 3.55
C GLY A 190 8.99 4.09 2.83
N GLU A 191 8.52 5.25 3.25
CA GLU A 191 8.78 6.50 2.56
C GLU A 191 10.11 7.15 2.94
N PHE A 192 10.32 8.37 2.49
CA PHE A 192 11.60 9.05 2.59
C PHE A 192 11.63 10.03 3.77
N TYR A 193 12.84 10.40 4.17
CA TYR A 193 13.09 11.38 5.22
C TYR A 193 14.17 12.33 4.75
N SER A 194 13.82 13.61 4.59
CA SER A 194 14.69 14.63 3.97
C SER A 194 14.47 15.99 4.59
N GLU A 195 15.51 16.84 4.55
CA GLU A 195 15.47 18.20 5.10
C GLU A 195 14.66 19.15 4.22
N PHE A 196 13.95 20.07 4.87
CA PHE A 196 13.26 21.16 4.17
C PHE A 196 14.24 22.16 3.55
N GLY A 197 13.82 22.75 2.45
CA GLY A 197 14.52 23.82 1.79
C GLY A 197 13.73 24.44 0.64
N ASN A 198 14.42 25.30 -0.10
CA ASN A 198 13.89 25.95 -1.29
C ASN A 198 14.51 25.31 -2.52
N PHE A 199 13.71 25.08 -3.52
CA PHE A 199 14.12 24.50 -4.79
C PHE A 199 13.95 25.50 -5.93
N GLU A 200 15.00 25.65 -6.75
CA GLU A 200 15.03 26.31 -8.05
C GLU A 200 15.55 25.29 -9.05
N VAL A 201 14.69 24.83 -9.98
CA VAL A 201 15.01 23.73 -10.88
C VAL A 201 14.74 24.13 -12.32
N GLN A 202 15.75 23.99 -13.17
CA GLN A 202 15.65 24.18 -14.62
C GLN A 202 15.69 22.81 -15.32
N ILE A 203 14.61 22.49 -16.07
CA ILE A 203 14.45 21.22 -16.77
C ILE A 203 14.49 21.47 -18.27
N THR A 204 15.50 20.94 -18.95
CA THR A 204 15.66 21.02 -20.41
C THR A 204 15.30 19.67 -21.03
N LEU A 205 14.40 19.69 -22.03
CA LEU A 205 13.94 18.49 -22.72
C LEU A 205 13.33 18.84 -24.09
N PRO A 206 13.02 17.85 -24.98
CA PRO A 206 12.38 18.15 -26.27
C PRO A 206 11.04 18.90 -26.08
N LYS A 207 10.82 19.89 -26.96
CA LYS A 207 9.75 20.90 -26.81
C LYS A 207 8.34 20.33 -26.70
N ASN A 208 8.08 19.15 -27.26
CA ASN A 208 6.74 18.55 -27.29
C ASN A 208 6.34 17.73 -26.05
N TYR A 209 7.20 17.63 -25.05
CA TYR A 209 6.83 17.02 -23.78
C TYR A 209 5.89 17.90 -22.96
N VAL A 210 4.92 17.28 -22.29
CA VAL A 210 4.20 17.88 -21.16
C VAL A 210 4.98 17.54 -19.90
N VAL A 211 5.23 18.55 -19.07
CA VAL A 211 5.95 18.38 -17.81
C VAL A 211 5.04 18.80 -16.65
N ALA A 212 4.98 17.97 -15.64
CA ALA A 212 4.39 18.29 -14.34
C ALA A 212 5.49 18.13 -13.29
N ALA A 213 5.67 19.10 -12.39
CA ALA A 213 6.74 19.06 -11.42
C ALA A 213 6.30 19.66 -10.06
N THR A 214 7.08 19.38 -9.01
CA THR A 214 6.98 20.06 -7.72
C THR A 214 7.05 21.58 -7.91
N GLY A 215 6.12 22.32 -7.31
CA GLY A 215 6.16 23.78 -7.28
C GLY A 215 5.55 24.47 -8.48
N ASN A 216 5.87 25.74 -8.60
CA ASN A 216 5.31 26.64 -9.58
C ASN A 216 6.18 26.66 -10.86
N LEU A 217 5.53 26.46 -11.99
CA LEU A 217 6.13 26.74 -13.30
C LEU A 217 6.21 28.26 -13.50
N GLU A 218 7.37 28.81 -13.87
CA GLU A 218 7.53 30.25 -14.00
C GLU A 218 7.10 30.76 -15.38
N GLU A 219 7.35 30.01 -16.47
CA GLU A 219 7.10 30.44 -17.86
C GLU A 219 5.59 30.52 -18.16
N GLN A 220 5.07 31.74 -18.28
CA GLN A 220 3.68 31.97 -18.68
C GLN A 220 3.38 31.41 -20.09
N THR A 221 4.33 31.44 -20.99
CA THR A 221 4.18 30.87 -22.34
C THR A 221 3.95 29.36 -22.33
N GLU A 222 4.57 28.66 -21.40
CA GLU A 222 4.33 27.23 -21.22
C GLU A 222 2.97 26.93 -20.56
N LYS A 223 2.58 27.72 -19.52
CA LYS A 223 1.24 27.64 -18.94
C LYS A 223 0.15 27.82 -19.99
N ASP A 224 0.31 28.82 -20.85
CA ASP A 224 -0.63 29.09 -21.95
C ASP A 224 -0.64 27.95 -22.98
N TRP A 225 0.53 27.38 -23.28
CA TRP A 225 0.62 26.23 -24.19
C TRP A 225 -0.07 24.98 -23.62
N LEU A 226 0.14 24.67 -22.34
CA LEU A 226 -0.52 23.56 -21.65
C LEU A 226 -2.05 23.66 -21.73
N LEU A 227 -2.61 24.85 -21.53
CA LEU A 227 -4.05 25.10 -21.56
C LEU A 227 -4.65 25.08 -22.99
N LYS A 228 -3.89 25.55 -23.98
CA LYS A 228 -4.31 25.59 -25.38
C LYS A 228 -4.08 24.30 -26.13
N ARG A 229 -3.30 23.38 -25.56
CA ARG A 229 -2.98 22.11 -26.20
C ARG A 229 -4.26 21.31 -26.40
N LYS A 230 -4.50 20.88 -27.63
CA LYS A 230 -5.59 19.94 -27.94
C LYS A 230 -5.38 18.67 -27.11
N VAL A 231 -6.43 18.25 -26.42
CA VAL A 231 -6.46 16.94 -25.78
C VAL A 231 -6.02 15.90 -26.82
N PHE A 232 -5.05 15.09 -26.48
CA PHE A 232 -4.57 14.03 -27.34
C PHE A 232 -5.75 13.12 -27.70
N ASN A 233 -6.13 13.06 -28.99
CA ASN A 233 -7.32 12.32 -29.40
C ASN A 233 -7.01 10.82 -29.38
N ARG A 234 -7.70 10.08 -28.51
CA ARG A 234 -7.58 8.62 -28.40
C ARG A 234 -7.76 7.92 -29.75
N ASP A 235 -8.71 8.37 -30.57
CA ASP A 235 -9.01 7.75 -31.86
C ASP A 235 -7.85 7.96 -32.86
N ASP A 236 -7.19 9.09 -32.82
CA ASP A 236 -6.02 9.37 -33.64
C ASP A 236 -4.79 8.57 -33.14
N TYR A 237 -4.66 8.38 -31.85
CA TYR A 237 -3.65 7.51 -31.24
C TYR A 237 -3.87 6.04 -31.60
N LEU A 238 -5.11 5.55 -31.49
CA LEU A 238 -5.45 4.18 -31.85
C LEU A 238 -5.33 3.90 -33.35
N LYS A 239 -5.57 4.87 -34.23
CA LYS A 239 -5.31 4.76 -35.67
C LYS A 239 -3.83 4.64 -36.02
N THR A 240 -2.93 5.23 -35.20
CA THR A 240 -1.47 5.13 -35.38
C THR A 240 -0.88 3.85 -34.79
N ARG A 241 -1.63 3.11 -33.95
CA ARG A 241 -1.24 1.80 -33.44
C ARG A 241 -1.32 0.75 -34.55
N LYS A 242 -0.22 0.46 -35.21
CA LYS A 242 -0.14 -0.67 -36.15
C LYS A 242 -0.18 -1.98 -35.35
N LYS A 243 -1.24 -2.75 -35.52
CA LYS A 243 -1.29 -4.15 -35.06
C LYS A 243 -0.19 -4.94 -35.79
N ASN A 244 0.77 -5.47 -35.08
CA ASN A 244 1.76 -6.38 -35.64
C ASN A 244 1.11 -7.78 -35.76
N GLU A 245 1.43 -8.56 -36.81
CA GLU A 245 0.88 -9.89 -37.14
C GLU A 245 0.97 -10.95 -36.02
N LYS A 246 1.70 -10.67 -34.94
CA LYS A 246 1.87 -11.53 -33.77
C LYS A 246 1.15 -11.05 -32.50
N ASN A 247 0.10 -10.26 -32.60
CA ASN A 247 -0.66 -9.70 -31.48
C ASN A 247 0.17 -8.87 -30.46
N LYS A 248 1.39 -8.49 -30.76
CA LYS A 248 2.14 -7.49 -29.99
C LYS A 248 1.79 -6.10 -30.50
N ILE A 249 1.11 -5.34 -29.67
CA ILE A 249 0.88 -3.90 -29.94
C ILE A 249 2.23 -3.21 -29.80
N LYS A 250 2.84 -2.79 -30.90
CA LYS A 250 3.97 -1.89 -30.87
C LYS A 250 3.40 -0.50 -30.70
N GLU A 251 3.64 0.14 -29.56
CA GLU A 251 3.28 1.54 -29.37
C GLU A 251 4.02 2.40 -30.40
N SER A 252 3.29 3.26 -31.11
CA SER A 252 3.92 4.26 -31.93
C SER A 252 4.35 5.38 -30.97
N THR A 253 5.63 5.45 -30.63
CA THR A 253 6.19 6.56 -29.87
C THR A 253 5.97 7.86 -30.68
N ILE A 254 5.46 8.90 -30.03
CA ILE A 254 5.39 10.22 -30.62
C ILE A 254 6.84 10.70 -30.79
N PRO A 255 7.32 11.00 -32.02
CA PRO A 255 8.70 11.46 -32.21
C PRO A 255 9.01 12.68 -31.36
N SER A 256 10.18 12.71 -30.78
CA SER A 256 10.65 13.86 -30.03
C SER A 256 10.91 15.04 -30.96
N ALA A 257 10.53 16.22 -30.52
CA ALA A 257 10.82 17.45 -31.27
C ALA A 257 12.34 17.67 -31.35
N ALA A 258 12.84 18.10 -32.51
CA ALA A 258 14.25 18.45 -32.65
C ALA A 258 14.65 19.68 -31.80
N ALA A 259 13.71 20.60 -31.56
CA ALA A 259 13.92 21.75 -30.69
C ALA A 259 13.64 21.38 -29.24
N SER A 260 14.48 21.89 -28.35
CA SER A 260 14.29 21.78 -26.91
C SER A 260 13.59 23.00 -26.32
N LYS A 261 13.10 22.85 -25.09
CA LYS A 261 12.66 23.92 -24.20
C LYS A 261 13.28 23.72 -22.83
N THR A 262 13.46 24.81 -22.10
CA THR A 262 13.86 24.82 -20.69
C THR A 262 12.71 25.38 -19.87
N LEU A 263 12.33 24.67 -18.81
CA LEU A 263 11.25 25.04 -17.91
C LEU A 263 11.83 25.31 -16.53
N HIS A 264 11.44 26.40 -15.92
CA HIS A 264 11.89 26.82 -14.61
C HIS A 264 10.79 26.63 -13.58
N TYR A 265 11.07 25.83 -12.56
CA TYR A 265 10.18 25.55 -11.45
C TYR A 265 10.78 26.05 -10.15
N THR A 266 9.95 26.66 -9.29
CA THR A 266 10.35 27.11 -7.96
C THR A 266 9.39 26.60 -6.90
N GLN A 267 9.93 26.23 -5.73
CA GLN A 267 9.13 25.89 -4.57
C GLN A 267 9.91 26.12 -3.29
N THR A 268 9.24 26.72 -2.30
CA THR A 268 9.78 26.97 -0.96
C THR A 268 9.25 25.95 0.04
N ASN A 269 10.04 25.68 1.09
CA ASN A 269 9.65 24.83 2.22
C ASN A 269 9.14 23.44 1.82
N VAL A 270 9.87 22.75 0.94
CA VAL A 270 9.65 21.34 0.60
C VAL A 270 10.92 20.53 0.82
N HIS A 271 10.78 19.24 1.01
CA HIS A 271 11.92 18.35 1.28
C HIS A 271 12.27 17.42 0.12
N ASP A 272 11.53 17.49 -0.99
CA ASP A 272 11.81 16.76 -2.22
C ASP A 272 11.34 17.52 -3.46
N PHE A 273 11.87 17.13 -4.62
CA PHE A 273 11.48 17.64 -5.92
C PHE A 273 11.32 16.49 -6.91
N ALA A 274 10.10 16.26 -7.36
CA ALA A 274 9.75 15.26 -8.35
C ALA A 274 9.23 15.92 -9.63
N TRP A 275 9.39 15.26 -10.78
CA TRP A 275 8.80 15.69 -12.03
C TRP A 275 8.47 14.52 -12.96
N PHE A 276 7.45 14.73 -13.78
CA PHE A 276 6.88 13.76 -14.70
C PHE A 276 6.84 14.35 -16.08
N ALA A 277 7.20 13.57 -17.10
CA ALA A 277 7.25 14.05 -18.46
C ALA A 277 6.73 13.01 -19.45
N ASP A 278 5.68 13.36 -20.19
CA ASP A 278 5.13 12.53 -21.25
C ASP A 278 4.51 13.40 -22.35
N LYS A 279 4.67 12.97 -23.59
CA LYS A 279 4.14 13.68 -24.75
C LYS A 279 2.63 13.49 -24.95
N ARG A 280 2.03 12.50 -24.26
CA ARG A 280 0.62 12.09 -24.39
C ARG A 280 -0.30 12.73 -23.34
N LEU A 281 0.24 13.26 -22.26
CA LEU A 281 -0.56 13.82 -21.17
C LEU A 281 -1.49 14.93 -21.64
N SER A 282 -2.74 14.83 -21.25
CA SER A 282 -3.75 15.89 -21.30
C SER A 282 -3.71 16.66 -20.00
N VAL A 283 -4.07 17.96 -20.05
CA VAL A 283 -3.99 18.84 -18.89
C VAL A 283 -5.34 19.49 -18.63
N LYS A 284 -5.80 19.46 -17.39
CA LYS A 284 -6.86 20.33 -16.87
C LYS A 284 -6.25 21.25 -15.82
N ALA A 285 -6.66 22.50 -15.80
CA ALA A 285 -6.22 23.45 -14.80
C ALA A 285 -7.38 24.34 -14.37
N ASP A 286 -7.33 24.77 -13.12
CA ASP A 286 -8.23 25.73 -12.53
C ASP A 286 -7.56 26.39 -11.32
N THR A 287 -8.24 27.31 -10.67
CA THR A 287 -7.79 27.94 -9.44
C THR A 287 -8.72 27.59 -8.28
N LEU A 288 -8.19 27.62 -7.06
CA LEU A 288 -8.94 27.44 -5.84
C LEU A 288 -8.65 28.58 -4.89
N GLN A 289 -9.70 29.29 -4.45
CA GLN A 289 -9.58 30.26 -3.37
C GLN A 289 -9.72 29.54 -2.02
N LEU A 290 -8.72 29.70 -1.17
CA LEU A 290 -8.69 29.19 0.19
C LEU A 290 -9.45 30.12 1.15
N PRO A 291 -9.80 29.65 2.37
CA PRO A 291 -10.52 30.46 3.35
C PRO A 291 -9.82 31.77 3.75
N SER A 292 -8.49 31.82 3.72
CA SER A 292 -7.71 33.04 3.95
C SER A 292 -7.84 34.10 2.84
N GLY A 293 -8.42 33.74 1.70
CA GLY A 293 -8.44 34.53 0.47
C GLY A 293 -7.28 34.26 -0.49
N LYS A 294 -6.30 33.44 -0.09
CA LYS A 294 -5.21 32.97 -0.95
C LYS A 294 -5.77 32.16 -2.11
N THR A 295 -5.29 32.44 -3.34
CA THR A 295 -5.64 31.67 -4.53
C THR A 295 -4.48 30.76 -4.91
N ILE A 296 -4.76 29.48 -5.12
CA ILE A 296 -3.78 28.48 -5.55
C ILE A 296 -4.12 27.91 -6.93
N SER A 297 -3.11 27.48 -7.67
CA SER A 297 -3.27 26.79 -8.95
C SER A 297 -3.50 25.29 -8.74
N VAL A 298 -4.44 24.72 -9.50
CA VAL A 298 -4.80 23.31 -9.42
C VAL A 298 -4.64 22.67 -10.79
N TYR A 299 -3.84 21.63 -10.90
CA TYR A 299 -3.58 20.91 -12.15
C TYR A 299 -3.92 19.43 -12.05
N ALA A 300 -4.44 18.86 -13.14
CA ALA A 300 -4.60 17.43 -13.33
C ALA A 300 -4.02 17.03 -14.69
N PHE A 301 -3.09 16.09 -14.68
CA PHE A 301 -2.41 15.56 -15.85
C PHE A 301 -2.83 14.09 -16.02
N TYR A 302 -3.37 13.72 -17.16
CA TYR A 302 -3.95 12.40 -17.36
C TYR A 302 -3.85 11.93 -18.82
N PHE A 303 -3.94 10.61 -19.04
CA PHE A 303 -3.95 10.04 -20.37
C PHE A 303 -5.35 10.12 -21.00
N ALA A 304 -5.41 10.37 -22.30
CA ALA A 304 -6.65 10.62 -23.01
C ALA A 304 -7.66 9.47 -22.94
N GLU A 305 -7.20 8.23 -22.83
CA GLU A 305 -8.00 7.03 -22.65
C GLU A 305 -8.84 7.04 -21.38
N ASN A 306 -8.39 7.72 -20.34
CA ASN A 306 -9.05 7.80 -19.04
C ASN A 306 -9.83 9.11 -18.83
N THR A 307 -10.03 9.91 -19.91
CA THR A 307 -10.74 11.20 -19.86
C THR A 307 -12.10 11.10 -19.14
N ALA A 308 -12.84 10.01 -19.33
CA ALA A 308 -14.14 9.82 -18.70
C ALA A 308 -14.04 9.76 -17.17
N ILE A 309 -13.06 9.04 -16.63
CA ILE A 309 -12.81 8.92 -15.19
C ILE A 309 -12.28 10.23 -14.62
N TRP A 310 -11.40 10.93 -15.37
CA TRP A 310 -10.76 12.19 -14.96
C TRP A 310 -11.65 13.43 -15.16
N THR A 311 -12.91 13.25 -15.58
CA THR A 311 -13.80 14.40 -15.85
C THR A 311 -13.93 15.34 -14.65
N LYS A 312 -14.05 14.82 -13.45
CA LYS A 312 -14.22 15.57 -12.20
C LYS A 312 -12.93 15.74 -11.39
N SER A 313 -11.77 15.36 -11.90
CA SER A 313 -10.51 15.37 -11.15
C SER A 313 -10.21 16.71 -10.46
N ILE A 314 -10.38 17.84 -11.16
CA ILE A 314 -10.18 19.17 -10.57
C ILE A 314 -11.11 19.40 -9.36
N SER A 315 -12.37 18.98 -9.44
CA SER A 315 -13.31 19.15 -8.32
C SER A 315 -12.91 18.27 -7.13
N PHE A 316 -12.40 17.07 -7.37
CA PHE A 316 -11.91 16.17 -6.32
C PHE A 316 -10.68 16.73 -5.62
N ILE A 317 -9.70 17.24 -6.39
CA ILE A 317 -8.51 17.91 -5.82
C ILE A 317 -8.92 19.10 -4.93
N LYS A 318 -9.79 19.97 -5.44
CA LYS A 318 -10.29 21.13 -4.67
C LYS A 318 -11.01 20.69 -3.39
N GLN A 319 -11.83 19.65 -3.47
CA GLN A 319 -12.56 19.12 -2.33
C GLN A 319 -11.61 18.53 -1.27
N ALA A 320 -10.57 17.78 -1.68
CA ALA A 320 -9.55 17.24 -0.79
C ALA A 320 -8.81 18.36 -0.05
N ILE A 321 -8.32 19.37 -0.79
CA ILE A 321 -7.63 20.55 -0.22
C ILE A 321 -8.51 21.30 0.78
N LEU A 322 -9.74 21.65 0.42
CA LEU A 322 -10.64 22.39 1.31
C LEU A 322 -11.02 21.59 2.56
N THR A 323 -11.20 20.28 2.39
CA THR A 323 -11.58 19.42 3.51
C THR A 323 -10.46 19.26 4.52
N LYS A 324 -9.23 18.93 4.06
CA LYS A 324 -8.04 18.82 4.92
C LYS A 324 -7.68 20.19 5.53
N SER A 325 -7.76 21.28 4.76
CA SER A 325 -7.56 22.65 5.28
C SER A 325 -8.49 22.97 6.45
N LYS A 326 -9.76 22.59 6.36
CA LYS A 326 -10.74 22.79 7.42
C LYS A 326 -10.45 21.96 8.67
N TRP A 327 -9.98 20.72 8.50
CA TRP A 327 -9.81 19.79 9.61
C TRP A 327 -8.50 20.00 10.37
N LEU A 328 -7.42 20.30 9.63
CA LEU A 328 -6.05 20.34 10.13
C LEU A 328 -5.48 21.76 10.21
N GLY A 329 -5.45 22.44 9.09
CA GLY A 329 -4.89 23.76 8.88
C GLY A 329 -4.79 24.05 7.40
N GLU A 330 -4.83 25.32 7.02
CA GLU A 330 -4.91 25.74 5.63
C GLU A 330 -3.68 25.27 4.82
N TYR A 331 -3.92 24.86 3.58
CA TYR A 331 -2.89 24.45 2.61
C TYR A 331 -1.91 25.61 2.35
N PRO A 332 -0.60 25.45 2.63
CA PRO A 332 0.30 26.59 2.63
C PRO A 332 0.92 26.92 1.26
N TYR A 333 0.90 26.00 0.31
CA TYR A 333 1.55 26.15 -0.99
C TYR A 333 0.65 26.87 -2.01
N ASP A 334 1.25 27.31 -3.14
CA ASP A 334 0.57 28.07 -4.19
C ASP A 334 0.04 27.20 -5.33
N VAL A 335 0.40 25.92 -5.34
CA VAL A 335 0.06 24.97 -6.38
C VAL A 335 -0.20 23.59 -5.81
N VAL A 336 -1.06 22.83 -6.48
CA VAL A 336 -1.22 21.39 -6.30
C VAL A 336 -1.43 20.74 -7.67
N SER A 337 -0.70 19.66 -7.92
CA SER A 337 -0.73 18.90 -9.18
C SER A 337 -1.00 17.43 -8.90
N VAL A 338 -1.82 16.80 -9.72
CA VAL A 338 -2.07 15.36 -9.70
C VAL A 338 -1.79 14.79 -11.09
N VAL A 339 -0.99 13.74 -11.16
CA VAL A 339 -0.53 13.11 -12.41
C VAL A 339 -0.99 11.66 -12.46
N GLU A 340 -1.51 11.22 -13.60
CA GLU A 340 -1.84 9.82 -13.82
C GLU A 340 -0.60 8.99 -14.06
N ASP A 341 -0.49 7.85 -13.38
CA ASP A 341 0.58 6.87 -13.55
C ASP A 341 0.37 6.00 -14.79
N GLU A 342 1.39 5.87 -15.65
CA GLU A 342 1.39 5.02 -16.84
C GLU A 342 1.18 3.54 -16.52
N LYS A 343 1.79 3.04 -15.46
CA LYS A 343 1.79 1.61 -15.09
C LYS A 343 0.53 1.21 -14.34
N GLY A 344 -0.06 2.14 -13.60
CA GLY A 344 -1.26 1.88 -12.79
C GLY A 344 -0.97 0.96 -11.59
N GLY A 345 -0.16 1.38 -10.65
CA GLY A 345 0.28 0.52 -9.54
C GLY A 345 0.17 1.09 -8.14
N GLY A 346 -0.51 2.20 -7.96
CA GLY A 346 -0.63 2.86 -6.65
C GLY A 346 -0.60 4.36 -6.76
N GLY A 347 -0.09 5.04 -5.75
CA GLY A 347 0.16 6.46 -5.72
C GLY A 347 1.49 6.77 -5.06
N MET A 348 1.90 8.03 -5.12
CA MET A 348 3.02 8.58 -4.38
C MET A 348 2.89 10.09 -4.24
N GLU A 349 3.19 10.58 -3.08
CA GLU A 349 2.81 11.86 -2.52
C GLU A 349 3.95 12.89 -2.48
N TYR A 350 4.65 13.15 -3.55
CA TYR A 350 5.68 14.19 -3.54
C TYR A 350 5.10 15.56 -3.20
N PRO A 351 5.85 16.45 -2.51
CA PRO A 351 5.34 17.75 -2.11
C PRO A 351 4.77 18.55 -3.28
N THR A 352 3.53 19.01 -3.17
CA THR A 352 2.75 19.75 -4.17
C THR A 352 2.42 19.02 -5.46
N ILE A 353 2.94 17.82 -5.66
CA ILE A 353 2.65 16.98 -6.82
C ILE A 353 2.54 15.52 -6.40
N THR A 354 1.45 14.86 -6.76
CA THR A 354 1.25 13.44 -6.53
C THR A 354 1.02 12.73 -7.86
N TYR A 355 1.47 11.49 -7.98
CA TYR A 355 1.04 10.66 -9.09
C TYR A 355 0.22 9.47 -8.55
N LEU A 356 -0.73 9.01 -9.35
CA LEU A 356 -1.67 7.97 -8.94
C LEU A 356 -2.27 7.21 -10.12
N SER A 357 -2.75 6.01 -9.85
CA SER A 357 -3.53 5.25 -10.83
C SER A 357 -4.99 5.71 -10.87
N SER A 358 -5.60 5.67 -12.06
CA SER A 358 -6.98 6.15 -12.27
C SER A 358 -8.06 5.38 -11.53
N GLY A 359 -7.79 4.14 -11.08
CA GLY A 359 -8.84 3.24 -10.59
C GLY A 359 -9.83 2.82 -11.69
N GLU A 360 -10.95 2.21 -11.28
CA GLU A 360 -11.98 1.72 -12.21
C GLU A 360 -13.20 2.67 -12.35
N SER A 361 -13.29 3.67 -11.48
CA SER A 361 -14.43 4.60 -11.43
C SER A 361 -14.03 5.99 -10.97
N GLU A 362 -14.92 6.99 -11.19
CA GLU A 362 -14.76 8.34 -10.64
C GLU A 362 -14.66 8.33 -9.09
N LYS A 363 -15.34 7.41 -8.41
CA LYS A 363 -15.27 7.28 -6.95
C LYS A 363 -13.88 6.78 -6.51
N ASP A 364 -13.34 5.80 -7.21
CA ASP A 364 -12.00 5.29 -6.90
C ASP A 364 -10.95 6.38 -7.12
N LEU A 365 -11.09 7.15 -8.22
CA LEU A 365 -10.22 8.29 -8.48
C LEU A 365 -10.32 9.36 -7.39
N ASP A 366 -11.53 9.73 -6.93
CA ASP A 366 -11.70 10.70 -5.85
C ASP A 366 -11.06 10.21 -4.55
N PHE A 367 -11.24 8.92 -4.23
CA PHE A 367 -10.64 8.32 -3.03
C PHE A 367 -9.11 8.37 -3.06
N VAL A 368 -8.49 7.97 -4.18
CA VAL A 368 -7.03 8.00 -4.33
C VAL A 368 -6.51 9.43 -4.37
N ILE A 369 -7.18 10.37 -5.06
CA ILE A 369 -6.84 11.80 -5.03
C ILE A 369 -6.89 12.34 -3.59
N ASN A 370 -7.94 12.01 -2.82
CA ASN A 370 -8.03 12.47 -1.43
C ASN A 370 -6.90 11.92 -0.56
N HIS A 371 -6.50 10.67 -0.77
CA HIS A 371 -5.38 10.03 -0.08
C HIS A 371 -4.06 10.73 -0.43
N GLU A 372 -3.67 10.73 -1.69
CA GLU A 372 -2.38 11.26 -2.15
C GLU A 372 -2.24 12.78 -1.91
N VAL A 373 -3.29 13.55 -2.12
CA VAL A 373 -3.30 14.99 -1.78
C VAL A 373 -3.22 15.20 -0.27
N GLY A 374 -3.78 14.28 0.52
CA GLY A 374 -3.75 14.31 1.98
C GLY A 374 -2.34 14.28 2.57
N HIS A 375 -1.44 13.57 1.93
CA HIS A 375 -0.03 13.52 2.28
C HIS A 375 0.72 14.86 2.16
N ASN A 376 0.17 15.87 1.52
CA ASN A 376 0.72 17.22 1.66
C ASN A 376 0.71 17.71 3.12
N TRP A 377 -0.23 17.24 3.97
CA TRP A 377 -0.23 17.50 5.41
C TRP A 377 0.65 16.52 6.19
N PHE A 378 0.49 15.21 5.92
CA PHE A 378 1.25 14.14 6.55
C PHE A 378 2.34 13.69 5.57
N TYR A 379 3.58 13.88 5.77
CA TYR A 379 4.74 13.81 4.89
C TYR A 379 5.19 15.19 4.37
N GLY A 380 4.38 15.88 3.57
CA GLY A 380 4.79 17.13 2.91
C GLY A 380 5.06 18.27 3.89
N ILE A 381 4.22 18.44 4.92
CA ILE A 381 4.28 19.55 5.90
C ILE A 381 4.70 19.04 7.29
N LEU A 382 4.11 17.95 7.76
CA LEU A 382 4.46 17.27 9.00
C LEU A 382 5.43 16.13 8.65
N ALA A 383 6.68 16.47 8.36
CA ALA A 383 7.67 15.54 7.81
C ALA A 383 8.27 14.64 8.90
N SER A 384 7.47 13.74 9.44
CA SER A 384 7.91 12.71 10.38
C SER A 384 8.88 11.72 9.73
N HIS A 385 9.65 10.99 10.54
CA HIS A 385 10.57 9.97 10.03
C HIS A 385 9.81 8.69 9.65
N GLU A 386 9.28 8.61 8.43
CA GLU A 386 8.36 7.58 7.98
C GLU A 386 8.97 6.20 7.85
N ARG A 387 10.27 6.10 7.60
CA ARG A 387 10.95 4.81 7.61
C ARG A 387 10.87 4.14 8.99
N THR A 388 10.92 4.93 10.06
CA THR A 388 10.86 4.40 11.42
C THR A 388 9.46 4.42 12.03
N HIS A 389 8.63 5.39 11.63
CA HIS A 389 7.27 5.62 12.17
C HIS A 389 6.22 5.78 11.06
N PRO A 390 6.02 4.77 10.18
CA PRO A 390 5.15 4.93 8.99
C PRO A 390 3.69 5.28 9.34
N TRP A 391 3.24 4.97 10.54
CA TRP A 391 1.88 5.28 10.99
C TRP A 391 1.62 6.79 11.18
N MET A 392 2.68 7.61 11.38
CA MET A 392 2.55 9.07 11.54
C MET A 392 2.20 9.77 10.23
N ASP A 393 2.48 9.12 9.11
CA ASP A 393 2.04 9.52 7.80
C ASP A 393 0.83 8.71 7.36
N GLU A 394 1.01 7.48 6.95
CA GLU A 394 0.00 6.60 6.36
C GLU A 394 -1.21 6.35 7.28
N GLY A 395 -0.94 6.14 8.56
CA GLY A 395 -2.00 5.91 9.54
C GLY A 395 -2.84 7.14 9.82
N MET A 396 -2.18 8.31 9.94
CA MET A 396 -2.88 9.59 10.12
C MET A 396 -3.69 9.93 8.88
N ASN A 397 -3.11 9.78 7.69
CA ASN A 397 -3.80 10.03 6.44
C ASN A 397 -5.00 9.09 6.25
N THR A 398 -4.84 7.78 6.49
CA THR A 398 -5.92 6.79 6.44
C THR A 398 -7.09 7.12 7.40
N TYR A 399 -6.81 7.64 8.60
CA TYR A 399 -7.85 8.09 9.51
C TYR A 399 -8.69 9.22 8.87
N TYR A 400 -8.04 10.19 8.22
CA TYR A 400 -8.75 11.28 7.53
C TYR A 400 -9.44 10.83 6.25
N ASP A 401 -8.94 9.80 5.56
CA ASP A 401 -9.63 9.18 4.42
C ASP A 401 -10.94 8.53 4.85
N ASN A 402 -10.93 7.80 5.95
CA ASN A 402 -12.15 7.24 6.53
C ASN A 402 -13.18 8.33 6.89
N ARG A 403 -12.71 9.48 7.44
CA ARG A 403 -13.59 10.64 7.71
C ARG A 403 -14.13 11.28 6.43
N TYR A 404 -13.31 11.36 5.37
CA TYR A 404 -13.71 11.90 4.07
C TYR A 404 -14.77 11.00 3.44
N GLU A 405 -14.56 9.69 3.43
CA GLU A 405 -15.52 8.72 2.90
C GLU A 405 -16.87 8.80 3.63
N LEU A 406 -16.86 8.85 4.95
CA LEU A 406 -18.09 9.01 5.76
C LEU A 406 -18.82 10.33 5.51
N LYS A 407 -18.11 11.38 5.09
CA LYS A 407 -18.70 12.69 4.84
C LYS A 407 -19.33 12.81 3.45
N TYR A 408 -18.70 12.24 2.42
CA TYR A 408 -19.08 12.46 1.02
C TYR A 408 -19.74 11.25 0.37
N TYR A 409 -19.63 10.08 0.97
CA TYR A 409 -20.19 8.84 0.46
C TYR A 409 -21.02 8.13 1.54
N ASP A 410 -22.33 8.10 1.37
CA ASP A 410 -23.26 7.37 2.26
C ASP A 410 -22.96 5.87 2.23
N ASN A 411 -22.26 5.39 3.26
CA ASN A 411 -21.80 4.01 3.44
C ASN A 411 -20.76 3.50 2.41
N MET A 412 -19.77 2.83 2.98
CA MET A 412 -18.72 2.10 2.24
C MET A 412 -19.37 1.12 1.24
N SER A 413 -19.59 1.56 0.01
CA SER A 413 -20.07 0.70 -1.05
C SER A 413 -18.87 -0.05 -1.64
N SER A 414 -18.94 -1.39 -1.63
CA SER A 414 -17.97 -2.24 -2.33
C SER A 414 -17.85 -1.81 -3.81
N PRO A 415 -16.64 -1.77 -4.37
CA PRO A 415 -16.42 -1.44 -5.78
C PRO A 415 -17.05 -2.45 -6.76
N VAL A 416 -17.48 -3.61 -6.27
CA VAL A 416 -18.04 -4.68 -7.10
C VAL A 416 -19.43 -4.31 -7.60
N LYS A 417 -19.62 -4.24 -8.92
CA LYS A 417 -20.91 -3.90 -9.56
C LYS A 417 -22.06 -4.89 -9.30
N SER A 418 -21.81 -6.08 -8.74
CA SER A 418 -22.82 -7.10 -8.46
C SER A 418 -23.58 -6.84 -7.17
N THR A 419 -24.88 -6.60 -7.25
CA THR A 419 -25.77 -6.46 -6.07
C THR A 419 -25.78 -7.71 -5.17
N PHE A 420 -25.53 -8.89 -5.74
CA PHE A 420 -25.44 -10.15 -5.00
C PHE A 420 -24.21 -10.19 -4.11
N ILE A 421 -23.05 -9.78 -4.65
CA ILE A 421 -21.77 -9.74 -3.92
C ILE A 421 -21.78 -8.59 -2.90
N ASN A 422 -22.20 -7.37 -3.30
CA ASN A 422 -22.22 -6.20 -2.45
C ASN A 422 -23.06 -6.36 -1.16
N LYS A 423 -24.10 -7.19 -1.23
CA LYS A 423 -24.91 -7.53 -0.05
C LYS A 423 -24.18 -8.47 0.92
N ARG A 424 -23.12 -9.14 0.50
CA ARG A 424 -22.46 -10.24 1.22
C ARG A 424 -21.00 -10.00 1.58
N VAL A 425 -20.34 -9.05 0.93
CA VAL A 425 -18.95 -8.67 1.20
C VAL A 425 -18.94 -7.31 1.90
N PRO A 426 -18.14 -7.11 2.97
CA PRO A 426 -17.99 -5.80 3.59
C PRO A 426 -17.41 -4.80 2.59
N GLY A 427 -17.80 -3.53 2.69
CA GLY A 427 -17.24 -2.46 1.85
C GLY A 427 -15.78 -2.13 2.19
N ASN A 428 -15.30 -2.46 3.39
CA ASN A 428 -13.91 -2.27 3.80
C ASN A 428 -13.16 -3.59 3.81
N GLU A 429 -12.53 -3.92 2.68
CA GLU A 429 -11.74 -5.14 2.51
C GLU A 429 -10.46 -5.11 3.35
N SER A 430 -9.82 -3.94 3.49
CA SER A 430 -8.60 -3.76 4.28
C SER A 430 -8.82 -4.13 5.74
N LYS A 431 -9.97 -3.77 6.31
CA LYS A 431 -10.34 -4.16 7.68
C LYS A 431 -10.54 -5.68 7.81
N MET A 432 -11.12 -6.33 6.82
CA MET A 432 -11.31 -7.78 6.81
C MET A 432 -9.96 -8.52 6.73
N ILE A 433 -9.02 -8.01 5.92
CA ILE A 433 -7.65 -8.52 5.83
C ILE A 433 -6.95 -8.36 7.18
N LEU A 434 -6.97 -7.15 7.77
CA LEU A 434 -6.39 -6.88 9.09
C LEU A 434 -6.94 -7.85 10.16
N GLN A 435 -8.26 -8.02 10.24
CA GLN A 435 -8.87 -8.95 11.20
C GLN A 435 -8.42 -10.40 10.97
N SER A 436 -8.19 -10.81 9.72
CA SER A 436 -7.70 -12.15 9.37
C SER A 436 -6.26 -12.35 9.83
N ILE A 437 -5.39 -11.35 9.63
CA ILE A 437 -3.98 -11.36 10.08
C ILE A 437 -3.91 -11.41 11.61
N VAL A 438 -4.70 -10.57 12.29
CA VAL A 438 -4.78 -10.51 13.75
C VAL A 438 -5.26 -11.85 14.33
N LYS A 439 -6.31 -12.45 13.75
CA LYS A 439 -6.86 -13.74 14.20
C LYS A 439 -5.86 -14.88 14.01
N ALA A 440 -5.07 -14.83 12.95
CA ALA A 440 -3.98 -15.77 12.69
C ALA A 440 -2.73 -15.51 13.53
N LYS A 441 -2.72 -14.48 14.40
CA LYS A 441 -1.56 -14.02 15.19
C LYS A 441 -0.31 -13.76 14.34
N ARG A 442 -0.53 -13.15 13.15
CA ARG A 442 0.53 -12.75 12.23
C ARG A 442 0.71 -11.24 12.12
N ASP A 443 -0.04 -10.48 12.87
CA ASP A 443 0.09 -9.03 12.93
C ASP A 443 1.36 -8.60 13.70
N GLN A 444 1.79 -7.38 13.40
CA GLN A 444 2.90 -6.70 14.07
C GLN A 444 2.37 -5.49 14.85
N PRO A 445 3.13 -4.92 15.78
CA PRO A 445 2.80 -3.63 16.39
C PRO A 445 2.70 -2.51 15.34
N ILE A 446 1.91 -1.48 15.62
CA ILE A 446 1.82 -0.28 14.77
C ILE A 446 3.18 0.43 14.73
N GLU A 447 3.87 0.52 15.87
CA GLU A 447 5.21 1.09 16.03
C GLU A 447 6.29 0.08 15.56
N THR A 448 6.19 -0.34 14.31
CA THR A 448 7.17 -1.21 13.65
C THR A 448 7.81 -0.44 12.51
N VAL A 449 9.13 -0.42 12.42
CA VAL A 449 9.86 0.23 11.32
C VAL A 449 9.48 -0.41 9.97
N SER A 450 9.35 0.39 8.93
CA SER A 450 8.86 -0.03 7.61
C SER A 450 9.60 -1.26 7.06
N GLU A 451 10.92 -1.30 7.20
CA GLU A 451 11.76 -2.40 6.72
C GLU A 451 11.45 -3.76 7.36
N LYS A 452 10.90 -3.78 8.58
CA LYS A 452 10.60 -5.01 9.33
C LYS A 452 9.20 -5.56 9.04
N PHE A 453 8.35 -4.81 8.35
CA PHE A 453 7.10 -5.34 7.86
C PHE A 453 7.32 -6.26 6.66
N ASN A 454 6.49 -7.31 6.52
CA ASN A 454 6.20 -7.84 5.20
C ASN A 454 5.14 -6.95 4.52
N GLU A 455 4.99 -7.06 3.21
CA GLU A 455 4.09 -6.22 2.40
C GLU A 455 2.65 -6.22 2.92
N ILE A 456 2.08 -7.38 3.23
CA ILE A 456 0.69 -7.51 3.72
C ILE A 456 0.53 -6.79 5.06
N ASN A 457 1.49 -6.93 5.97
CA ASN A 457 1.47 -6.25 7.26
C ASN A 457 1.70 -4.75 7.12
N TYR A 458 2.58 -4.30 6.21
CA TYR A 458 2.78 -2.88 5.97
C TYR A 458 1.45 -2.21 5.61
N ASN A 459 0.77 -2.69 4.57
CA ASN A 459 -0.50 -2.15 4.11
C ASN A 459 -1.64 -2.29 5.16
N SER A 460 -1.68 -3.37 5.92
CA SER A 460 -2.75 -3.59 6.89
C SER A 460 -2.53 -2.87 8.22
N ILE A 461 -1.27 -2.66 8.64
CA ILE A 461 -0.95 -2.18 9.99
C ILE A 461 -0.57 -0.71 9.97
N ALA A 462 0.35 -0.26 9.10
CA ALA A 462 0.73 1.15 9.03
C ALA A 462 -0.44 2.03 8.59
N TYR A 463 -1.35 1.50 7.75
CA TYR A 463 -2.57 2.17 7.28
C TYR A 463 -3.78 1.85 8.18
N THR A 464 -4.36 0.66 8.01
CA THR A 464 -5.68 0.32 8.57
C THR A 464 -5.68 0.24 10.10
N LYS A 465 -4.73 -0.50 10.70
CA LYS A 465 -4.66 -0.65 12.17
C LYS A 465 -4.31 0.66 12.86
N ALA A 466 -3.42 1.46 12.25
CA ALA A 466 -3.06 2.79 12.73
C ALA A 466 -4.24 3.78 12.62
N GLY A 467 -5.00 3.76 11.52
CA GLY A 467 -6.25 4.55 11.40
C GLY A 467 -7.32 4.14 12.41
N GLU A 468 -7.43 2.83 12.73
CA GLU A 468 -8.29 2.36 13.82
C GLU A 468 -7.81 2.85 15.20
N TRP A 469 -6.49 2.90 15.44
CA TRP A 469 -5.92 3.46 16.66
C TRP A 469 -6.27 4.94 16.83
N LEU A 470 -6.13 5.76 15.77
CA LEU A 470 -6.55 7.16 15.80
C LEU A 470 -8.05 7.33 16.07
N THR A 471 -8.88 6.42 15.55
CA THR A 471 -10.32 6.38 15.86
C THR A 471 -10.57 6.09 17.35
N ILE A 472 -9.75 5.27 17.98
CA ILE A 472 -9.83 5.02 19.44
C ILE A 472 -9.45 6.29 20.20
N LEU A 473 -8.37 6.96 19.79
CA LEU A 473 -7.93 8.22 20.38
C LEU A 473 -8.99 9.32 20.25
N GLU A 474 -9.62 9.45 19.07
CA GLU A 474 -10.75 10.36 18.88
C GLU A 474 -11.93 10.05 19.83
N LYS A 475 -12.27 8.78 20.00
CA LYS A 475 -13.37 8.38 20.92
C LYS A 475 -13.07 8.70 22.39
N GLU A 476 -11.80 8.57 22.80
CA GLU A 476 -11.37 8.89 24.17
C GLU A 476 -11.40 10.38 24.46
N LEU A 477 -11.06 11.21 23.49
CA LEU A 477 -11.04 12.66 23.62
C LEU A 477 -12.39 13.30 23.31
N GLY A 478 -13.18 12.72 22.45
CA GLY A 478 -14.27 13.35 21.74
C GLY A 478 -13.79 14.13 20.53
N ARG A 479 -14.63 14.19 19.48
CA ARG A 479 -14.25 14.72 18.16
C ARG A 479 -13.72 16.16 18.21
N ASP A 480 -14.42 17.06 18.90
CA ASP A 480 -14.06 18.49 18.89
C ASP A 480 -12.72 18.76 19.56
N LEU A 481 -12.44 18.06 20.66
CA LEU A 481 -11.16 18.15 21.36
C LEU A 481 -10.03 17.50 20.57
N PHE A 482 -10.29 16.33 19.97
CA PHE A 482 -9.34 15.68 19.07
C PHE A 482 -8.96 16.59 17.90
N ASP A 483 -9.95 17.18 17.22
CA ASP A 483 -9.70 18.11 16.11
C ASP A 483 -8.93 19.36 16.57
N SER A 484 -9.15 19.83 17.79
CA SER A 484 -8.39 20.96 18.37
C SER A 484 -6.94 20.55 18.63
N CYS A 485 -6.70 19.36 19.14
CA CYS A 485 -5.34 18.79 19.31
C CYS A 485 -4.61 18.65 17.97
N MET A 486 -5.29 18.14 16.94
CA MET A 486 -4.69 17.95 15.61
C MET A 486 -4.36 19.29 14.93
N ARG A 487 -5.21 20.31 15.07
CA ARG A 487 -4.91 21.66 14.58
C ARG A 487 -3.72 22.29 15.30
N GLU A 488 -3.60 22.07 16.60
CA GLU A 488 -2.45 22.57 17.36
C GLU A 488 -1.16 21.79 17.03
N TYR A 489 -1.25 20.47 16.78
CA TYR A 489 -0.14 19.67 16.27
C TYR A 489 0.35 20.19 14.93
N TYR A 490 -0.55 20.40 13.96
CA TYR A 490 -0.23 21.04 12.68
C TYR A 490 0.42 22.42 12.89
N ARG A 491 -0.14 23.29 13.72
CA ARG A 491 0.37 24.64 13.96
C ARG A 491 1.80 24.65 14.55
N ARG A 492 2.12 23.72 15.46
CA ARG A 492 3.45 23.65 16.12
C ARG A 492 4.50 23.00 15.24
N TRP A 493 4.09 22.00 14.46
CA TRP A 493 5.00 21.10 13.76
C TRP A 493 5.01 21.25 12.24
N SER A 494 4.28 22.19 11.66
CA SER A 494 4.39 22.52 10.23
C SER A 494 5.82 22.85 9.84
N PHE A 495 6.30 22.19 8.77
CA PHE A 495 7.66 22.31 8.21
C PHE A 495 8.76 21.88 9.19
N LYS A 496 8.45 20.89 10.00
CA LYS A 496 9.36 20.28 10.96
C LYS A 496 9.30 18.78 10.92
N HIS A 497 10.19 18.14 11.71
CA HIS A 497 10.34 16.69 11.82
C HIS A 497 9.83 16.20 13.19
N PRO A 498 8.50 16.02 13.39
CA PRO A 498 7.98 15.53 14.65
C PRO A 498 8.22 14.03 14.81
N TYR A 499 8.45 13.62 16.05
CA TYR A 499 8.50 12.23 16.49
C TYR A 499 7.20 11.83 17.22
N PRO A 500 6.94 10.53 17.48
CA PRO A 500 5.77 10.06 18.24
C PRO A 500 5.60 10.74 19.59
N GLU A 501 6.71 10.99 20.31
CA GLU A 501 6.71 11.70 21.58
C GLU A 501 6.26 13.15 21.49
N ASP A 502 6.57 13.83 20.38
CA ASP A 502 6.14 15.20 20.13
C ASP A 502 4.64 15.28 19.85
N PHE A 503 4.15 14.34 19.05
CA PHE A 503 2.71 14.20 18.82
C PHE A 503 1.97 13.94 20.14
N LYS A 504 2.42 12.96 20.92
CA LYS A 504 1.84 12.65 22.23
C LYS A 504 1.81 13.87 23.14
N LYS A 505 2.94 14.58 23.25
CA LYS A 505 3.07 15.78 24.07
C LYS A 505 2.04 16.83 23.71
N VAL A 506 1.84 17.11 22.42
CA VAL A 506 0.81 18.08 21.98
C VAL A 506 -0.59 17.60 22.35
N MET A 507 -0.90 16.33 22.11
CA MET A 507 -2.19 15.75 22.42
C MET A 507 -2.52 15.85 23.92
N GLU A 508 -1.54 15.56 24.80
CA GLU A 508 -1.70 15.63 26.25
C GLU A 508 -1.81 17.09 26.76
N GLU A 509 -0.95 17.98 26.26
CA GLU A 509 -1.00 19.40 26.65
C GLU A 509 -2.31 20.09 26.28
N VAL A 510 -2.84 19.83 25.09
CA VAL A 510 -4.08 20.45 24.61
C VAL A 510 -5.32 19.82 25.24
N SER A 511 -5.31 18.50 25.42
CA SER A 511 -6.45 17.78 25.99
C SER A 511 -6.51 17.85 27.52
N GLY A 512 -5.40 18.10 28.18
CA GLY A 512 -5.26 18.00 29.64
C GLY A 512 -5.38 16.58 30.18
N LYS A 513 -5.29 15.54 29.30
CA LYS A 513 -5.44 14.13 29.68
C LYS A 513 -4.11 13.40 29.56
N ASN A 514 -3.88 12.41 30.44
CA ASN A 514 -2.80 11.44 30.25
C ASN A 514 -3.23 10.40 29.20
N LEU A 515 -2.43 10.21 28.17
CA LEU A 515 -2.71 9.33 27.02
C LEU A 515 -1.78 8.10 26.98
N ASP A 516 -1.03 7.80 28.06
CA ASP A 516 -0.12 6.65 28.13
C ASP A 516 -0.78 5.34 27.72
N ALA A 517 -2.01 5.12 28.18
CA ALA A 517 -2.78 3.91 27.86
C ALA A 517 -3.07 3.80 26.36
N ALA A 518 -3.50 4.88 25.71
CA ALA A 518 -3.79 4.93 24.28
C ALA A 518 -2.50 4.73 23.45
N PHE A 519 -1.40 5.42 23.82
CA PHE A 519 -0.12 5.30 23.10
C PHE A 519 0.56 3.95 23.32
N SER A 520 0.33 3.27 24.45
CA SER A 520 0.84 1.91 24.68
C SER A 520 0.29 0.90 23.67
N LEU A 521 -0.89 1.17 23.07
CA LEU A 521 -1.50 0.33 22.03
C LEU A 521 -0.68 0.31 20.74
N LEU A 522 0.15 1.32 20.45
CA LEU A 522 1.04 1.35 19.30
C LEU A 522 2.02 0.15 19.30
N ASN A 523 2.42 -0.31 20.48
CA ASN A 523 3.31 -1.46 20.66
C ASN A 523 2.60 -2.80 20.84
N LYS A 524 1.25 -2.82 20.73
CA LYS A 524 0.45 -4.00 20.99
C LYS A 524 0.16 -4.81 19.71
N LYS A 525 0.38 -6.13 19.80
CA LYS A 525 -0.16 -7.11 18.83
C LYS A 525 -1.60 -7.47 19.17
N GLY A 526 -2.32 -7.99 18.19
CA GLY A 526 -3.71 -8.38 18.36
C GLY A 526 -4.68 -7.22 18.20
N ASN A 527 -5.92 -7.42 18.64
CA ASN A 527 -6.95 -6.38 18.61
C ASN A 527 -6.56 -5.23 19.55
N LEU A 528 -6.75 -4.01 19.09
CA LEU A 528 -6.56 -2.82 19.91
C LEU A 528 -7.58 -2.74 21.05
N VAL A 529 -8.82 -3.14 20.79
CA VAL A 529 -9.90 -3.20 21.76
C VAL A 529 -10.35 -4.65 21.93
N ASN A 530 -10.50 -5.12 23.15
CA ASN A 530 -11.02 -6.45 23.45
C ASN A 530 -12.54 -6.45 23.27
N THR A 531 -13.02 -6.97 22.15
CA THR A 531 -14.45 -7.24 21.94
C THR A 531 -14.73 -8.72 22.21
N THR A 532 -15.14 -9.05 23.44
CA THR A 532 -15.67 -10.38 23.79
C THR A 532 -17.18 -10.39 23.63
N THR A 533 -17.70 -10.21 22.43
CA THR A 533 -19.13 -10.37 22.17
C THR A 533 -19.43 -11.81 21.80
N LYS A 534 -20.41 -12.44 22.51
CA LYS A 534 -20.98 -13.73 22.10
C LYS A 534 -21.62 -13.50 20.70
N LYS A 535 -21.19 -14.28 19.73
CA LYS A 535 -21.71 -14.18 18.37
C LYS A 535 -22.95 -15.04 18.23
N ASP A 536 -24.02 -14.48 17.68
CA ASP A 536 -25.22 -15.23 17.36
C ASP A 536 -25.05 -16.08 16.10
N ILE A 537 -25.80 -17.19 16.01
CA ILE A 537 -25.79 -18.03 14.79
C ILE A 537 -26.77 -17.43 13.77
N ARG A 538 -26.31 -17.29 12.53
CA ARG A 538 -27.14 -16.80 11.41
C ARG A 538 -27.04 -17.72 10.21
N PHE A 539 -28.18 -18.09 9.66
CA PHE A 539 -28.25 -18.86 8.42
C PHE A 539 -28.23 -17.94 7.21
N SER A 540 -27.51 -18.35 6.16
CA SER A 540 -27.44 -17.62 4.90
C SER A 540 -27.22 -18.58 3.74
N THR A 541 -27.37 -18.08 2.49
CA THR A 541 -27.11 -18.86 1.29
C THR A 541 -25.74 -18.52 0.71
N PHE A 542 -25.04 -19.53 0.20
CA PHE A 542 -23.73 -19.47 -0.46
C PHE A 542 -22.60 -18.97 0.45
N PHE A 543 -22.50 -17.67 0.69
CA PHE A 543 -21.49 -17.03 1.55
C PHE A 543 -21.99 -15.68 2.10
N ASN A 544 -21.40 -15.21 3.18
CA ASN A 544 -21.56 -13.85 3.71
C ASN A 544 -20.36 -13.52 4.60
N PHE A 545 -19.70 -12.39 4.34
CA PHE A 545 -18.53 -11.92 5.10
C PHE A 545 -18.84 -10.63 5.88
N LYS A 546 -20.07 -10.10 5.77
CA LYS A 546 -20.49 -8.93 6.56
C LYS A 546 -20.77 -9.33 8.01
N ASP A 547 -20.51 -8.40 8.92
CA ASP A 547 -20.80 -8.53 10.36
C ASP A 547 -20.29 -9.83 10.98
N THR A 548 -19.16 -10.36 10.50
CA THR A 548 -18.54 -11.59 11.05
C THR A 548 -17.97 -11.39 12.45
N ASP A 549 -17.92 -10.17 12.93
CA ASP A 549 -17.70 -9.79 14.32
C ASP A 549 -18.92 -10.06 15.23
N LYS A 550 -20.16 -10.02 14.68
CA LYS A 550 -21.44 -10.20 15.38
C LYS A 550 -22.04 -11.60 15.20
N TYR A 551 -21.81 -12.23 14.02
CA TYR A 551 -22.48 -13.47 13.66
C TYR A 551 -21.51 -14.62 13.33
N ASN A 552 -21.90 -15.83 13.75
CA ASN A 552 -21.38 -17.09 13.25
C ASN A 552 -22.33 -17.58 12.14
N TYR A 553 -21.88 -17.58 10.90
CA TYR A 553 -22.71 -18.00 9.78
C TYR A 553 -22.70 -19.50 9.57
N ILE A 554 -23.86 -20.03 9.21
CA ILE A 554 -24.03 -21.35 8.60
C ILE A 554 -24.65 -21.13 7.22
N PHE A 555 -23.96 -21.60 6.18
CA PHE A 555 -24.36 -21.43 4.81
C PHE A 555 -24.97 -22.70 4.26
N ALA A 556 -25.98 -22.55 3.40
CA ALA A 556 -26.57 -23.63 2.63
C ALA A 556 -26.57 -23.27 1.14
N ALA A 557 -26.13 -24.21 0.31
CA ALA A 557 -26.17 -24.08 -1.14
C ALA A 557 -26.56 -25.40 -1.81
N PRO A 558 -27.29 -25.41 -2.93
CA PRO A 558 -27.51 -26.64 -3.67
C PRO A 558 -26.18 -27.18 -4.21
N VAL A 559 -26.02 -28.49 -4.22
CA VAL A 559 -24.87 -29.18 -4.78
C VAL A 559 -25.30 -30.35 -5.63
N ILE A 560 -24.60 -30.54 -6.74
CA ILE A 560 -24.79 -31.65 -7.67
C ILE A 560 -23.48 -32.39 -7.80
N GLY A 561 -23.55 -33.72 -7.77
CA GLY A 561 -22.43 -34.62 -8.00
C GLY A 561 -22.75 -35.67 -9.04
N THR A 562 -21.73 -36.31 -9.59
CA THR A 562 -21.91 -37.43 -10.50
C THR A 562 -20.75 -38.42 -10.38
N ASN A 563 -21.06 -39.70 -10.49
CA ASN A 563 -20.10 -40.76 -10.73
C ASN A 563 -20.75 -41.89 -11.55
N LYS A 564 -19.94 -42.87 -11.97
CA LYS A 564 -20.37 -43.99 -12.85
C LYS A 564 -21.53 -44.82 -12.26
N TYR A 565 -21.55 -45.05 -10.95
CA TYR A 565 -22.47 -45.97 -10.29
C TYR A 565 -23.67 -45.22 -9.66
N ASP A 566 -23.43 -44.14 -8.97
CA ASP A 566 -24.44 -43.33 -8.36
C ASP A 566 -25.19 -42.43 -9.35
N ARG A 567 -24.61 -42.23 -10.56
CA ARG A 567 -25.09 -41.34 -11.61
C ARG A 567 -25.19 -39.90 -11.10
N LEU A 568 -26.29 -39.24 -11.35
CA LEU A 568 -26.57 -37.89 -10.87
C LEU A 568 -26.96 -37.93 -9.40
N MET A 569 -26.34 -37.08 -8.60
CA MET A 569 -26.61 -36.93 -7.17
C MET A 569 -26.98 -35.49 -6.86
N PHE A 570 -28.02 -35.30 -6.07
CA PHE A 570 -28.50 -33.98 -5.64
C PHE A 570 -28.38 -33.86 -4.14
N GLY A 571 -28.01 -32.70 -3.64
CA GLY A 571 -27.90 -32.48 -2.23
C GLY A 571 -27.77 -31.04 -1.82
N VAL A 572 -27.37 -30.83 -0.59
CA VAL A 572 -27.15 -29.51 -0.01
C VAL A 572 -25.75 -29.45 0.57
N LEU A 573 -24.98 -28.45 0.17
CA LEU A 573 -23.72 -28.11 0.80
C LEU A 573 -24.02 -27.22 2.01
N LEU A 574 -23.60 -27.68 3.19
CA LEU A 574 -23.62 -26.90 4.43
C LEU A 574 -22.19 -26.57 4.84
N HIS A 575 -21.90 -25.31 5.14
CA HIS A 575 -20.56 -24.89 5.59
C HIS A 575 -20.62 -23.63 6.45
N ASN A 576 -19.51 -23.31 7.12
CA ASN A 576 -19.35 -22.09 7.90
C ASN A 576 -18.08 -21.29 7.53
N TYR A 577 -17.61 -21.40 6.30
CA TYR A 577 -16.43 -20.66 5.83
C TYR A 577 -16.71 -19.18 5.73
N THR A 578 -15.97 -18.39 6.52
CA THR A 578 -16.05 -16.91 6.57
C THR A 578 -14.66 -16.30 6.50
N LEU A 579 -14.58 -15.00 6.28
CA LEU A 579 -13.39 -14.18 6.51
C LEU A 579 -13.70 -13.13 7.57
N PRO A 580 -12.90 -13.06 8.66
CA PRO A 580 -11.81 -13.97 9.07
C PRO A 580 -12.29 -15.40 9.35
N ALA A 581 -11.45 -16.38 9.01
CA ALA A 581 -11.75 -17.79 9.15
C ALA A 581 -12.14 -18.18 10.60
N ALA A 582 -13.21 -18.93 10.80
CA ALA A 582 -13.59 -19.45 12.13
C ALA A 582 -12.52 -20.44 12.63
N LYS A 583 -12.33 -20.53 13.97
CA LYS A 583 -11.45 -21.56 14.55
C LYS A 583 -11.96 -22.97 14.27
N PHE A 584 -13.25 -23.18 14.42
CA PHE A 584 -13.91 -24.41 14.01
C PHE A 584 -14.54 -24.19 12.63
N GLN A 585 -14.16 -25.01 11.66
CA GLN A 585 -14.67 -24.99 10.30
C GLN A 585 -15.24 -26.34 9.92
N PHE A 586 -16.34 -26.32 9.21
CA PHE A 586 -16.91 -27.52 8.64
C PHE A 586 -17.45 -27.28 7.24
N PHE A 587 -17.49 -28.33 6.44
CA PHE A 587 -18.42 -28.47 5.33
C PHE A 587 -19.00 -29.91 5.30
N LEU A 588 -20.27 -30.00 4.91
CA LEU A 588 -20.99 -31.26 4.76
C LEU A 588 -21.80 -31.19 3.48
N ALA A 589 -21.67 -32.18 2.63
CA ALA A 589 -22.44 -32.29 1.38
C ALA A 589 -23.13 -33.67 1.29
N PRO A 590 -24.26 -33.86 2.02
CA PRO A 590 -25.09 -35.03 1.83
C PRO A 590 -25.75 -35.00 0.45
N LEU A 591 -25.65 -36.12 -0.28
CA LEU A 591 -26.09 -36.27 -1.67
C LEU A 591 -27.01 -37.51 -1.79
N TYR A 592 -28.17 -37.36 -2.40
CA TYR A 592 -29.01 -38.48 -2.78
C TYR A 592 -28.73 -38.87 -4.22
N ALA A 593 -28.34 -40.13 -4.43
CA ALA A 593 -27.94 -40.66 -5.73
C ALA A 593 -29.11 -41.27 -6.49
N THR A 594 -29.30 -40.86 -7.73
CA THR A 594 -30.37 -41.37 -8.60
C THR A 594 -30.11 -42.77 -9.12
N GLY A 595 -28.83 -43.16 -9.28
CA GLY A 595 -28.43 -44.47 -9.77
C GLY A 595 -28.52 -45.56 -8.71
N SER A 596 -27.87 -45.36 -7.56
CA SER A 596 -27.86 -46.34 -6.46
C SER A 596 -29.06 -46.22 -5.53
N LYS A 597 -29.80 -45.09 -5.55
CA LYS A 597 -30.90 -44.75 -4.62
C LYS A 597 -30.45 -44.73 -3.18
N GLN A 598 -29.23 -44.31 -2.92
CA GLN A 598 -28.59 -44.24 -1.63
C GLN A 598 -28.15 -42.83 -1.28
N PHE A 599 -28.00 -42.56 0.03
CA PHE A 599 -27.34 -41.34 0.51
C PHE A 599 -25.83 -41.52 0.46
N ASN A 600 -25.16 -40.62 -0.24
CA ASN A 600 -23.71 -40.49 -0.34
C ASN A 600 -23.28 -39.11 0.13
N GLY A 601 -22.00 -38.80 0.07
CA GLY A 601 -21.54 -37.45 0.35
C GLY A 601 -20.10 -37.37 0.79
N ILE A 602 -19.72 -36.13 1.02
CA ILE A 602 -18.40 -35.72 1.54
C ILE A 602 -18.59 -34.76 2.71
N GLY A 603 -17.59 -34.71 3.58
CA GLY A 603 -17.58 -33.73 4.66
C GLY A 603 -16.20 -33.58 5.27
N ALA A 604 -15.99 -32.44 5.92
CA ALA A 604 -14.81 -32.15 6.70
C ALA A 604 -15.19 -31.35 7.96
N LEU A 605 -14.48 -31.64 9.04
CA LEU A 605 -14.52 -30.91 10.30
C LEU A 605 -13.10 -30.54 10.67
N ASN A 606 -12.79 -29.28 10.87
CA ASN A 606 -11.44 -28.80 11.15
C ASN A 606 -11.46 -27.82 12.32
N TYR A 607 -10.52 -27.97 13.24
CA TYR A 607 -10.27 -27.01 14.30
C TYR A 607 -8.87 -26.42 14.14
N HIS A 608 -8.78 -25.07 14.10
CA HIS A 608 -7.55 -24.31 13.94
C HIS A 608 -7.15 -23.69 15.27
N TRP A 609 -5.99 -24.08 15.77
CA TRP A 609 -5.38 -23.48 16.93
C TRP A 609 -4.16 -22.68 16.52
N TYR A 610 -4.00 -21.47 17.08
CA TYR A 610 -2.90 -20.54 16.78
C TYR A 610 -2.06 -20.32 18.06
N PRO A 611 -1.08 -21.18 18.35
CA PRO A 611 -0.15 -21.00 19.49
C PRO A 611 0.82 -19.82 19.26
N ASP A 612 1.54 -19.42 20.32
CA ASP A 612 2.41 -18.23 20.26
C ASP A 612 3.90 -18.55 20.07
N HIS A 613 4.29 -19.83 20.02
CA HIS A 613 5.69 -20.26 20.04
C HIS A 613 6.12 -20.91 18.69
N ILE A 614 6.52 -22.17 18.73
CA ILE A 614 7.11 -22.91 17.61
C ILE A 614 6.15 -23.03 16.40
N PHE A 615 4.88 -23.24 16.69
CA PHE A 615 3.89 -23.43 15.63
C PHE A 615 3.11 -22.17 15.36
N GLN A 616 2.96 -21.85 14.06
CA GLN A 616 2.09 -20.77 13.59
C GLN A 616 0.62 -21.18 13.69
N LYS A 617 0.33 -22.45 13.34
CA LYS A 617 -1.01 -23.00 13.34
C LYS A 617 -0.92 -24.51 13.57
N ILE A 618 -1.86 -25.05 14.35
CA ILE A 618 -2.10 -26.49 14.45
C ILE A 618 -3.52 -26.74 13.96
N GLU A 619 -3.68 -27.64 13.01
CA GLU A 619 -4.96 -28.06 12.47
C GLU A 619 -5.24 -29.48 12.92
N ILE A 620 -6.42 -29.71 13.53
CA ILE A 620 -6.92 -31.04 13.88
C ILE A 620 -8.22 -31.20 13.13
N GLY A 621 -8.38 -32.29 12.41
CA GLY A 621 -9.56 -32.45 11.59
C GLY A 621 -9.93 -33.90 11.28
N LEU A 622 -11.10 -34.01 10.66
CA LEU A 622 -11.66 -35.26 10.16
C LEU A 622 -12.28 -35.01 8.78
N ASN A 623 -11.80 -35.74 7.78
CA ASN A 623 -12.42 -35.76 6.45
C ASN A 623 -13.16 -37.09 6.27
N GLY A 624 -14.34 -37.05 5.65
CA GLY A 624 -15.14 -38.22 5.39
C GLY A 624 -15.76 -38.24 4.00
N SER A 625 -15.93 -39.43 3.44
CA SER A 625 -16.68 -39.62 2.19
C SER A 625 -17.30 -41.01 2.13
N ARG A 626 -18.43 -41.12 1.42
CA ARG A 626 -19.11 -42.36 1.12
C ARG A 626 -19.69 -42.28 -0.30
N PHE A 627 -19.42 -43.33 -1.12
CA PHE A 627 -19.95 -43.47 -2.48
C PHE A 627 -20.06 -44.95 -2.86
N SER A 628 -20.83 -45.20 -3.95
CA SER A 628 -20.86 -46.50 -4.58
C SER A 628 -19.61 -46.73 -5.45
N SER A 629 -18.99 -47.90 -5.34
CA SER A 629 -17.75 -48.27 -6.04
C SER A 629 -17.97 -49.27 -7.19
N ASN A 630 -19.07 -50.03 -7.12
CA ASN A 630 -19.40 -51.05 -8.12
C ASN A 630 -20.90 -51.39 -8.03
N HIS A 631 -21.41 -52.15 -9.01
CA HIS A 631 -22.76 -52.74 -8.96
C HIS A 631 -22.80 -54.11 -9.65
N SER A 632 -23.73 -54.94 -9.21
CA SER A 632 -24.05 -56.22 -9.82
C SER A 632 -25.57 -56.42 -9.81
N LEU A 633 -26.04 -57.52 -10.45
CA LEU A 633 -27.45 -57.93 -10.36
C LEU A 633 -27.61 -59.05 -9.32
N ASP A 634 -28.67 -59.00 -8.52
CA ASP A 634 -29.03 -60.10 -7.64
C ASP A 634 -29.79 -61.19 -8.39
N THR A 635 -30.19 -62.26 -7.71
CA THR A 635 -30.94 -63.38 -8.29
C THR A 635 -32.32 -62.98 -8.87
N THR A 636 -32.85 -61.77 -8.54
CA THR A 636 -34.09 -61.22 -9.06
C THR A 636 -33.88 -60.27 -10.21
N GLY A 637 -32.65 -60.00 -10.62
CA GLY A 637 -32.30 -59.01 -11.66
C GLY A 637 -32.25 -57.56 -11.12
N LYS A 638 -32.39 -57.36 -9.81
CA LYS A 638 -32.28 -56.01 -9.21
C LYS A 638 -30.82 -55.63 -9.02
N LYS A 639 -30.49 -54.36 -9.30
CA LYS A 639 -29.16 -53.81 -9.07
C LYS A 639 -28.89 -53.67 -7.57
N ILE A 640 -27.76 -54.24 -7.14
CA ILE A 640 -27.15 -54.07 -5.84
C ILE A 640 -25.81 -53.39 -5.99
N PHE A 641 -25.42 -52.56 -5.02
CA PHE A 641 -24.25 -51.68 -5.15
C PHE A 641 -23.23 -51.98 -4.06
N GLU A 642 -21.99 -52.13 -4.43
CA GLU A 642 -20.86 -52.07 -3.52
C GLU A 642 -20.62 -50.61 -3.13
N THR A 643 -20.29 -50.39 -1.89
CA THR A 643 -20.07 -49.04 -1.36
C THR A 643 -18.77 -49.03 -0.59
N PHE A 644 -18.12 -47.86 -0.60
CA PHE A 644 -17.01 -47.60 0.31
C PHE A 644 -17.33 -46.39 1.16
N TYR A 645 -16.74 -46.35 2.34
CA TYR A 645 -16.60 -45.16 3.13
C TYR A 645 -15.13 -44.91 3.47
N LYS A 646 -14.74 -43.64 3.60
CA LYS A 646 -13.40 -43.23 3.99
C LYS A 646 -13.55 -42.22 5.13
N ALA A 647 -12.82 -42.44 6.22
CA ALA A 647 -12.64 -41.51 7.33
C ALA A 647 -11.16 -41.22 7.51
N VAL A 648 -10.79 -39.95 7.58
CA VAL A 648 -9.40 -39.51 7.64
C VAL A 648 -9.25 -38.47 8.75
N PRO A 649 -9.07 -38.90 10.02
CA PRO A 649 -8.57 -37.99 11.03
C PRO A 649 -7.15 -37.57 10.71
N PHE A 650 -6.82 -36.31 11.00
CA PHE A 650 -5.49 -35.77 10.75
C PHE A 650 -5.11 -34.72 11.79
N ILE A 651 -3.79 -34.52 11.93
CA ILE A 651 -3.22 -33.39 12.64
C ILE A 651 -2.10 -32.80 11.77
N LYS A 652 -2.10 -31.46 11.59
CA LYS A 652 -1.12 -30.75 10.81
C LYS A 652 -0.51 -29.63 11.63
N PHE A 653 0.81 -29.63 11.73
CA PHE A 653 1.62 -28.64 12.42
C PHE A 653 2.27 -27.73 11.38
N HIS A 654 1.94 -26.45 11.39
CA HIS A 654 2.61 -25.43 10.58
C HIS A 654 3.64 -24.72 11.44
N PHE A 655 4.90 -24.74 11.04
CA PHE A 655 5.95 -24.07 11.78
C PHE A 655 5.89 -22.56 11.61
N ARG A 656 6.27 -21.84 12.66
CA ARG A 656 6.37 -20.39 12.64
C ARG A 656 7.71 -19.98 12.04
N HIS A 657 7.66 -19.13 11.03
CA HIS A 657 8.80 -18.46 10.43
C HIS A 657 8.76 -16.96 10.70
N GLY A 658 9.89 -16.28 10.51
CA GLY A 658 9.96 -14.81 10.60
C GLY A 658 8.96 -14.14 9.64
N TYR A 659 8.58 -12.91 9.93
CA TYR A 659 7.60 -12.17 9.13
C TYR A 659 8.02 -11.99 7.66
N LYS A 660 9.33 -11.88 7.41
CA LYS A 660 9.95 -11.71 6.08
C LYS A 660 10.26 -13.03 5.37
N SER A 661 10.04 -14.17 6.00
CA SER A 661 10.38 -15.46 5.43
C SER A 661 9.35 -15.91 4.40
N SER A 662 9.80 -16.23 3.21
CA SER A 662 9.01 -16.92 2.18
C SER A 662 8.90 -18.43 2.43
N LEU A 663 9.67 -18.98 3.39
CA LEU A 663 9.63 -20.40 3.73
C LEU A 663 8.34 -20.77 4.44
N SER A 664 7.70 -21.84 3.98
CA SER A 664 6.56 -22.48 4.64
C SER A 664 6.89 -23.94 4.87
N SER A 665 6.81 -24.40 6.12
CA SER A 665 7.07 -25.79 6.46
C SER A 665 5.99 -26.31 7.41
N TRP A 666 5.69 -27.61 7.23
CA TRP A 666 4.68 -28.30 8.04
C TRP A 666 4.99 -29.77 8.18
N ILE A 667 4.38 -30.40 9.18
CA ILE A 667 4.26 -31.83 9.34
C ILE A 667 2.78 -32.17 9.30
N ASP A 668 2.38 -33.11 8.44
CA ASP A 668 1.00 -33.55 8.27
C ASP A 668 0.92 -35.07 8.55
N ILE A 669 0.14 -35.46 9.54
CA ILE A 669 -0.07 -36.84 9.98
C ILE A 669 -1.52 -37.19 9.72
N ARG A 670 -1.76 -38.21 8.90
CA ARG A 670 -3.11 -38.68 8.53
C ARG A 670 -3.25 -40.17 8.78
N HIS A 671 -4.40 -40.55 9.27
CA HIS A 671 -4.81 -41.95 9.37
C HIS A 671 -6.02 -42.19 8.46
N PHE A 672 -5.92 -43.10 7.53
CA PHE A 672 -7.00 -43.46 6.63
C PHE A 672 -7.66 -44.74 7.12
N THR A 673 -8.95 -44.70 7.41
CA THR A 673 -9.81 -45.86 7.59
C THR A 673 -10.70 -45.95 6.35
N ILE A 674 -10.56 -47.03 5.60
CA ILE A 674 -11.36 -47.29 4.40
C ILE A 674 -12.10 -48.61 4.65
N GLY A 675 -13.43 -48.51 4.68
CA GLY A 675 -14.30 -49.67 4.75
C GLY A 675 -15.04 -49.87 3.42
N GLU A 676 -15.07 -51.09 2.98
CA GLU A 676 -15.72 -51.48 1.71
C GLU A 676 -16.71 -52.63 1.95
N ASN A 677 -17.89 -52.48 1.39
CA ASN A 677 -18.85 -53.56 1.30
C ASN A 677 -18.68 -54.23 -0.07
N GLN A 678 -18.15 -55.42 -0.09
CA GLN A 678 -17.87 -56.18 -1.31
C GLN A 678 -18.88 -57.30 -1.44
N PHE A 679 -19.19 -57.66 -2.67
CA PHE A 679 -20.06 -58.81 -2.92
C PHE A 679 -19.37 -60.09 -2.53
N THR A 680 -20.17 -61.04 -1.95
CA THR A 680 -19.80 -62.42 -1.81
C THR A 680 -20.55 -63.22 -2.86
N ASN A 681 -19.84 -63.89 -3.73
CA ASN A 681 -20.38 -64.66 -4.85
C ASN A 681 -20.59 -66.12 -4.43
N TYR A 682 -21.76 -66.67 -4.66
CA TYR A 682 -22.06 -68.09 -4.53
C TYR A 682 -22.22 -68.69 -5.92
N LYS A 683 -21.60 -69.88 -6.13
CA LYS A 683 -21.84 -70.66 -7.32
C LYS A 683 -23.10 -71.49 -7.18
N TYR A 684 -24.11 -71.30 -8.02
CA TYR A 684 -25.26 -72.18 -8.12
C TYR A 684 -24.97 -73.22 -9.19
N LYS A 685 -25.05 -74.53 -8.83
CA LYS A 685 -25.16 -75.58 -9.84
C LYS A 685 -26.65 -75.67 -10.27
N THR A 686 -26.93 -75.22 -11.44
CA THR A 686 -28.14 -75.61 -12.17
C THR A 686 -27.76 -76.83 -13.01
N GLY A 687 -28.65 -77.75 -13.20
CA GLY A 687 -28.43 -79.08 -13.83
C GLY A 687 -27.92 -79.08 -15.31
N SER A 688 -27.40 -78.03 -15.83
CA SER A 688 -26.63 -77.91 -17.03
C SER A 688 -25.27 -77.24 -16.72
N ASP A 689 -24.22 -77.68 -17.36
CA ASP A 689 -22.79 -77.39 -17.12
C ASP A 689 -22.33 -75.91 -17.03
N SER A 690 -23.22 -74.95 -16.89
CA SER A 690 -22.89 -73.53 -16.74
C SER A 690 -23.12 -73.05 -15.31
N ALA A 691 -22.00 -72.80 -14.59
CA ALA A 691 -22.03 -72.20 -13.26
C ALA A 691 -22.21 -70.68 -13.37
N PHE A 692 -23.40 -70.17 -13.03
CA PHE A 692 -23.62 -68.74 -12.85
C PHE A 692 -23.28 -68.34 -11.42
N THR A 693 -22.53 -67.23 -11.25
CA THR A 693 -22.17 -66.65 -9.97
C THR A 693 -23.07 -65.43 -9.70
N TYR A 694 -23.90 -65.49 -8.64
CA TYR A 694 -24.71 -64.35 -8.22
C TYR A 694 -24.20 -63.81 -6.86
N PRO A 695 -24.07 -62.51 -6.66
CA PRO A 695 -23.76 -61.95 -5.35
C PRO A 695 -24.97 -62.09 -4.42
N THR A 696 -24.82 -62.79 -3.31
CA THR A 696 -25.90 -63.10 -2.38
C THR A 696 -25.76 -62.43 -1.00
N ALA A 697 -24.55 -61.95 -0.70
CA ALA A 697 -24.27 -61.26 0.56
C ALA A 697 -23.15 -60.27 0.41
N PHE A 698 -23.04 -59.33 1.33
CA PHE A 698 -21.93 -58.39 1.44
C PHE A 698 -20.92 -58.88 2.50
N LYS A 699 -19.62 -58.83 2.14
CA LYS A 699 -18.55 -58.94 3.10
C LYS A 699 -17.97 -57.53 3.31
N THR A 700 -17.95 -57.06 4.55
CA THR A 700 -17.26 -55.85 4.92
C THR A 700 -15.79 -56.11 5.14
N SER A 701 -14.94 -55.31 4.42
CA SER A 701 -13.50 -55.29 4.61
C SER A 701 -13.07 -53.90 5.05
N SER A 702 -12.02 -53.81 5.88
CA SER A 702 -11.42 -52.55 6.28
C SER A 702 -9.94 -52.50 5.98
N ARG A 703 -9.46 -51.36 5.46
CA ARG A 703 -8.04 -51.09 5.22
C ARG A 703 -7.64 -49.85 6.04
N TYR A 704 -6.42 -49.90 6.55
CA TYR A 704 -5.86 -48.80 7.34
C TYR A 704 -4.52 -48.38 6.70
N ILE A 705 -4.36 -47.06 6.53
CA ILE A 705 -3.15 -46.47 5.96
C ILE A 705 -2.76 -45.28 6.84
N ASN A 706 -1.48 -45.25 7.24
CA ASN A 706 -0.88 -44.10 7.90
C ASN A 706 0.00 -43.34 6.90
N GLN A 707 -0.19 -42.05 6.84
CA GLN A 707 0.60 -41.15 5.99
C GLN A 707 1.27 -40.08 6.84
N PHE A 708 2.55 -39.87 6.62
CA PHE A 708 3.34 -38.76 7.18
C PHE A 708 3.90 -37.93 6.02
N SER A 709 3.76 -36.64 6.04
CA SER A 709 4.27 -35.72 5.03
C SER A 709 4.63 -34.35 5.60
#